data_170c43dc0e27fdfa8a22d42af1f46656
#
_entry.id   170c43dc0e27fdfa8a22d42af1f46656
#
_cell.length_a   1.000
_cell.length_b   1.000
_cell.length_c   1.000
_cell.angle_alpha   90.00
_cell.angle_beta   90.00
_cell.angle_gamma   90.00
#
_symmetry.space_group_name_H-M   'P 1'
#
loop_
_entity.id
_entity.type
_entity.pdbx_description
1 polymer ?
#
loop_
_entity_poly.entity_id
_entity_poly.type
_entity_poly.pdbx_seq_one_letter_code
_entity_poly.pdbx_strand_id
1 'polypeptide(L)'
;MTDEKGDYVIRVPEYVTSLWMRGDGYNSLQVPLGKGKGPVDAYIFSDTFNPVYTASGAATSERTVAVDYNTNEISIDGQIQNKLGADIHSITRSGVPGMGVAMFMNGLNSLNTNAQPLVVIDGVITDMRLSAPSVHDGFFNNLLANIMVEDIEKISVLKNGTAIYGAKGANGVILIETKRNKSMATKIDVSIGGSYELLPKSMDMMDGEQYRIYASELIGTTGTTNNSFKFLQTNPNYYYYDVYHNNTDWQKHVYEEAFTQNYSINVQGGDDVANYNLSVGYAAADATLKNNSFSRFNLRLNSDIVLAKNLTVRFDAAYSDVTRDMRDDGAPATLDDGVISSPGFLSLIKSPFLSPYAFDTNGNISSYLADADDYLSDVLVTKPYLNSLANPLFILENGDGDNKNYFGNRLITLAVTPKWNINRYWSISEHFAFQLVNTDENAYLPMNGVPDFDVEGVGEALQNRASALAARETVIMSDSYFDYARRFKAHWLGLRGGLRYQRTSYQLNSQVGYNSGNDKTPNMSNNLLYKSTDGTEEEVVDMTYYLSADYNWRERYYVSAALSMAGSSKFGVDAADGVKIGNYAWGFFPSVQAAWVLTNESWMPRTRALNYLRLNVGFDLVGNDDLESQASRTYFVGQKMWNTSTGLSMANIGNTQLQWETTARWTAGLDLSLLDNRLGVNFNYFYGKTSNLLSLSALSYVSGLKTNWKNSGEMKNQGFDVSLSARVIDLKDWKWSLGASAGHYKNELTSLPNGSFITELYGGNVLSQVGTAAGVFYGYKTDGVFSTTEEADAAALYQIDETGAKTYFRAGDMKFVDGDGNHIINEKDMQVIGDPNPDLYGNIFTNVRWKNLSLDVVFNYSLGNDVYNYQRRLLESGSRFHNQTTAMLSRWTHEGQETDIPRTYYLDTPGNSRFSDRWIEDGSYLRLKNVTLSYYFPIHTTYLQGITVWGAANNLLTFTKYLGADPEFSADNSVLSRGIDRGLLAQGRNFSLGVKINL
;
A
#
# COMPACT_ATOMS: atom_id res chain seq x y z
N MET A 1 39.71 -25.52 6.36
CA MET A 1 39.27 -24.19 6.85
C MET A 1 40.44 -23.48 7.42
N THR A 2 40.46 -22.17 7.34
CA THR A 2 41.50 -21.33 8.00
C THR A 2 41.11 -21.12 9.47
N ASP A 3 42.09 -20.84 10.31
CA ASP A 3 41.89 -20.38 11.68
C ASP A 3 41.50 -18.89 11.73
N GLU A 4 41.34 -18.31 12.93
CA GLU A 4 40.98 -16.90 13.14
C GLU A 4 42.03 -15.89 12.63
N LYS A 5 43.24 -16.34 12.33
CA LYS A 5 44.33 -15.53 11.77
C LYS A 5 44.43 -15.67 10.25
N GLY A 6 43.65 -16.59 9.64
CA GLY A 6 43.70 -16.93 8.25
C GLY A 6 44.76 -18.02 7.92
N ASP A 7 45.37 -18.62 8.95
CA ASP A 7 46.35 -19.69 8.74
C ASP A 7 45.64 -21.03 8.44
N TYR A 8 46.22 -21.81 7.54
CA TYR A 8 45.69 -23.12 7.19
C TYR A 8 46.80 -24.12 6.99
N VAL A 9 46.49 -25.40 7.20
CA VAL A 9 47.37 -26.54 6.88
C VAL A 9 46.59 -27.55 6.08
N ILE A 10 47.03 -27.87 4.88
CA ILE A 10 46.46 -28.87 4.00
C ILE A 10 47.52 -29.88 3.53
N ARG A 11 47.19 -31.17 3.57
CA ARG A 11 48.03 -32.22 2.96
C ARG A 11 47.47 -32.53 1.57
N VAL A 12 48.27 -32.35 0.55
CA VAL A 12 47.88 -32.65 -0.83
C VAL A 12 48.84 -33.69 -1.43
N PRO A 13 48.37 -34.57 -2.32
CA PRO A 13 49.19 -35.49 -3.08
C PRO A 13 50.21 -34.73 -3.98
N GLU A 14 51.33 -35.35 -4.33
CA GLU A 14 52.41 -34.69 -5.12
C GLU A 14 51.98 -34.31 -6.52
N TYR A 15 50.93 -34.87 -7.06
CA TYR A 15 50.42 -34.49 -8.40
C TYR A 15 49.54 -33.22 -8.39
N VAL A 16 49.18 -32.70 -7.22
CA VAL A 16 48.36 -31.46 -7.12
C VAL A 16 49.25 -30.26 -7.45
N THR A 17 48.89 -29.53 -8.50
CA THR A 17 49.66 -28.39 -8.97
C THR A 17 49.13 -27.03 -8.54
N SER A 18 47.89 -26.98 -7.96
CA SER A 18 47.27 -25.74 -7.49
C SER A 18 46.28 -26.02 -6.38
N LEU A 19 46.04 -24.96 -5.55
CA LEU A 19 45.00 -24.93 -4.52
C LEU A 19 43.97 -23.88 -4.89
N TRP A 20 42.72 -24.23 -4.64
CA TRP A 20 41.63 -23.29 -4.72
C TRP A 20 41.31 -22.72 -3.35
N MET A 21 41.27 -21.40 -3.24
CA MET A 21 40.90 -20.68 -2.03
C MET A 21 39.58 -19.99 -2.27
N ARG A 22 38.64 -20.18 -1.37
CA ARG A 22 37.31 -19.59 -1.42
C ARG A 22 36.87 -19.16 -0.02
N GLY A 23 36.16 -18.06 0.07
CA GLY A 23 35.48 -17.56 1.26
C GLY A 23 34.13 -16.96 0.88
N ASP A 24 33.12 -17.05 1.75
CA ASP A 24 31.85 -16.38 1.51
C ASP A 24 32.07 -14.86 1.42
N GLY A 25 31.56 -14.23 0.38
CA GLY A 25 31.77 -12.82 0.09
C GLY A 25 33.15 -12.46 -0.46
N TYR A 26 33.89 -13.45 -0.99
CA TYR A 26 35.21 -13.26 -1.60
C TYR A 26 35.32 -14.02 -2.91
N ASN A 27 36.04 -13.44 -3.86
CA ASN A 27 36.39 -14.10 -5.12
C ASN A 27 37.18 -15.38 -4.87
N SER A 28 36.88 -16.44 -5.63
CA SER A 28 37.70 -17.63 -5.66
C SER A 28 39.04 -17.34 -6.31
N LEU A 29 40.12 -17.92 -5.77
CA LEU A 29 41.48 -17.75 -6.28
C LEU A 29 42.16 -19.10 -6.43
N GLN A 30 42.66 -19.40 -7.64
CA GLN A 30 43.53 -20.53 -7.88
C GLN A 30 45.00 -20.11 -7.64
N VAL A 31 45.63 -20.76 -6.68
CA VAL A 31 47.02 -20.51 -6.31
C VAL A 31 47.87 -21.67 -6.77
N PRO A 32 48.80 -21.47 -7.70
CA PRO A 32 49.70 -22.51 -8.15
C PRO A 32 50.66 -22.92 -7.02
N LEU A 33 50.84 -24.21 -6.83
CA LEU A 33 51.79 -24.78 -5.92
C LEU A 33 53.18 -24.84 -6.60
N GLY A 34 54.14 -24.09 -6.10
CA GLY A 34 55.53 -24.23 -6.52
C GLY A 34 56.17 -25.57 -6.15
N LYS A 35 57.25 -25.95 -6.80
CA LYS A 35 58.00 -27.20 -6.51
C LYS A 35 58.68 -27.29 -5.10
N GLY A 36 58.41 -26.32 -4.20
CA GLY A 36 58.98 -26.24 -2.85
C GLY A 36 58.00 -26.44 -1.74
N LYS A 37 58.41 -27.07 -0.63
CA LYS A 37 57.65 -27.13 0.62
C LYS A 37 57.80 -25.78 1.36
N GLY A 38 56.89 -24.87 1.18
CA GLY A 38 56.86 -23.57 1.85
C GLY A 38 55.46 -23.05 2.08
N PRO A 39 55.24 -22.02 2.94
CA PRO A 39 53.94 -21.39 3.08
C PRO A 39 53.49 -20.78 1.75
N VAL A 40 52.20 -20.90 1.48
CA VAL A 40 51.54 -20.32 0.31
C VAL A 40 50.59 -19.24 0.82
N ASP A 41 50.94 -17.98 0.60
CA ASP A 41 50.10 -16.84 0.94
C ASP A 41 49.22 -16.46 -0.26
N ALA A 42 47.96 -16.23 0.00
CA ALA A 42 47.03 -15.78 -1.02
C ALA A 42 46.10 -14.69 -0.48
N TYR A 43 45.84 -13.71 -1.30
CA TYR A 43 44.85 -12.67 -1.02
C TYR A 43 43.62 -12.88 -1.89
N ILE A 44 42.50 -13.11 -1.24
CA ILE A 44 41.19 -13.11 -1.90
C ILE A 44 40.52 -11.74 -1.73
N PHE A 45 39.89 -11.23 -2.77
CA PHE A 45 39.25 -9.92 -2.73
C PHE A 45 37.77 -10.08 -2.45
N SER A 46 37.19 -9.12 -1.72
CA SER A 46 35.76 -9.08 -1.44
C SER A 46 34.98 -8.93 -2.74
N ASP A 47 34.01 -9.81 -2.97
CA ASP A 47 32.98 -9.73 -4.01
C ASP A 47 31.64 -9.19 -3.47
N THR A 48 31.63 -8.73 -2.21
CA THR A 48 30.44 -8.16 -1.59
C THR A 48 30.07 -6.84 -2.24
N PHE A 49 28.89 -6.78 -2.81
CA PHE A 49 28.25 -5.58 -3.34
C PHE A 49 27.16 -5.16 -2.36
N ASN A 50 27.47 -4.27 -1.44
CA ASN A 50 26.46 -3.75 -0.53
C ASN A 50 26.06 -2.33 -0.95
N PRO A 51 24.86 -2.14 -1.53
CA PRO A 51 24.38 -0.83 -1.96
C PRO A 51 24.09 0.09 -0.78
N VAL A 52 23.88 -0.47 0.41
CA VAL A 52 23.73 0.29 1.64
C VAL A 52 24.95 0.06 2.50
N TYR A 53 25.59 1.14 2.85
CA TYR A 53 26.73 1.06 3.70
C TYR A 53 26.32 0.99 5.16
N THR A 54 26.54 -0.17 5.76
CA THR A 54 26.62 -0.35 7.20
C THR A 54 27.79 -1.26 7.48
N ALA A 55 28.90 -0.71 7.89
CA ALA A 55 30.11 -1.49 8.18
C ALA A 55 29.92 -2.47 9.33
N SER A 56 29.03 -2.17 10.21
CA SER A 56 28.58 -3.09 11.23
C SER A 56 27.14 -2.73 11.50
N GLY A 57 26.18 -3.55 11.18
CA GLY A 57 24.77 -3.36 11.60
C GLY A 57 24.59 -3.16 13.11
N ALA A 58 25.74 -3.08 13.86
CA ALA A 58 25.78 -2.84 15.28
C ALA A 58 25.51 -1.39 15.69
N ALA A 59 25.72 -0.40 14.82
CA ALA A 59 25.46 1.00 15.14
C ALA A 59 24.05 1.45 14.76
N THR A 60 23.41 0.78 13.82
CA THR A 60 22.09 1.13 13.28
C THR A 60 20.98 0.24 13.85
N SER A 61 19.74 0.68 13.74
CA SER A 61 18.53 -0.12 14.02
C SER A 61 18.05 -0.79 12.72
N GLU A 62 18.89 -1.63 12.15
CA GLU A 62 18.53 -2.46 10.98
C GLU A 62 17.88 -3.76 11.45
N ARG A 63 16.82 -4.16 10.78
CA ARG A 63 16.20 -5.47 10.95
C ARG A 63 16.10 -6.20 9.63
N THR A 64 16.71 -7.38 9.56
CA THR A 64 16.71 -8.26 8.40
C THR A 64 15.90 -9.51 8.68
N VAL A 65 15.00 -9.87 7.76
CA VAL A 65 14.21 -11.08 7.79
C VAL A 65 14.39 -11.89 6.51
N ALA A 66 14.44 -13.22 6.67
CA ALA A 66 14.43 -14.14 5.54
C ALA A 66 13.01 -14.34 5.01
N VAL A 67 12.90 -14.57 3.71
CA VAL A 67 11.62 -14.85 3.03
C VAL A 67 11.19 -16.30 3.29
N ASP A 68 9.90 -16.50 3.48
CA ASP A 68 9.30 -17.83 3.56
C ASP A 68 8.76 -18.21 2.18
N TYR A 69 9.16 -19.41 1.70
CA TYR A 69 8.77 -19.92 0.38
C TYR A 69 7.69 -21.01 0.45
N ASN A 70 7.21 -21.35 1.65
CA ASN A 70 6.09 -22.29 1.83
C ASN A 70 4.77 -21.53 1.89
N THR A 71 4.58 -20.62 0.94
CA THR A 71 3.41 -19.77 0.77
C THR A 71 3.02 -19.67 -0.70
N ASN A 72 1.79 -19.26 -0.99
CA ASN A 72 1.31 -18.99 -2.35
C ASN A 72 0.98 -17.50 -2.51
N GLU A 73 1.80 -16.64 -1.93
CA GLU A 73 1.62 -15.19 -1.99
C GLU A 73 2.00 -14.63 -3.35
N ILE A 74 1.19 -13.73 -3.88
CA ILE A 74 1.43 -13.04 -5.15
C ILE A 74 2.52 -11.97 -4.99
N SER A 75 2.58 -11.32 -3.84
CA SER A 75 3.51 -10.22 -3.54
C SER A 75 4.16 -10.40 -2.17
N ILE A 76 5.34 -9.80 -2.00
CA ILE A 76 6.11 -9.84 -0.76
C ILE A 76 5.48 -9.05 0.40
N ASP A 77 4.50 -8.21 0.11
CA ASP A 77 3.83 -7.32 1.07
C ASP A 77 3.28 -8.09 2.29
N GLY A 78 2.68 -9.26 2.07
CA GLY A 78 2.16 -10.10 3.16
C GLY A 78 3.25 -10.57 4.12
N GLN A 79 4.45 -10.88 3.63
CA GLN A 79 5.56 -11.29 4.48
C GLN A 79 6.18 -10.11 5.24
N ILE A 80 6.22 -8.92 4.63
CA ILE A 80 6.60 -7.69 5.34
C ILE A 80 5.67 -7.50 6.54
N GLN A 81 4.37 -7.58 6.33
CA GLN A 81 3.36 -7.45 7.38
C GLN A 81 3.52 -8.55 8.46
N ASN A 82 3.72 -9.80 8.06
CA ASN A 82 3.77 -10.94 8.98
C ASN A 82 5.06 -11.02 9.81
N LYS A 83 6.18 -10.50 9.30
CA LYS A 83 7.51 -10.63 9.93
C LYS A 83 8.02 -9.35 10.57
N LEU A 84 7.56 -8.19 10.09
CA LEU A 84 8.02 -6.86 10.49
C LEU A 84 6.88 -6.00 11.08
N GLY A 85 5.84 -6.64 11.61
CA GLY A 85 4.62 -5.97 12.03
C GLY A 85 4.76 -4.88 13.11
N ALA A 86 5.83 -4.87 13.91
CA ALA A 86 6.12 -3.75 14.83
C ALA A 86 7.05 -2.70 14.22
N ASP A 87 7.93 -3.12 13.30
CA ASP A 87 8.88 -2.21 12.64
C ASP A 87 8.19 -1.35 11.58
N ILE A 88 7.14 -1.91 10.94
CA ILE A 88 6.35 -1.26 9.89
C ILE A 88 4.87 -1.44 10.22
N HIS A 89 4.17 -0.35 10.43
CA HIS A 89 2.71 -0.38 10.46
C HIS A 89 2.19 -0.57 9.05
N SER A 90 1.66 -1.75 8.76
CA SER A 90 1.18 -2.15 7.44
C SER A 90 -0.32 -2.32 7.44
N ILE A 91 -1.01 -1.77 6.43
CA ILE A 91 -2.46 -1.85 6.25
C ILE A 91 -2.72 -2.45 4.87
N THR A 92 -3.36 -3.62 4.82
CA THR A 92 -3.78 -4.22 3.54
C THR A 92 -4.81 -3.31 2.87
N ARG A 93 -4.67 -3.07 1.56
CA ARG A 93 -5.51 -2.09 0.84
C ARG A 93 -6.84 -2.68 0.41
N SER A 94 -6.80 -3.87 -0.18
CA SER A 94 -7.97 -4.55 -0.75
C SER A 94 -7.72 -6.06 -0.81
N GLY A 95 -8.80 -6.84 -0.94
CA GLY A 95 -8.75 -8.28 -1.22
C GLY A 95 -8.44 -8.63 -2.68
N VAL A 96 -8.38 -7.65 -3.58
CA VAL A 96 -7.97 -7.87 -4.97
C VAL A 96 -6.50 -8.29 -5.04
N PRO A 97 -6.15 -9.37 -5.75
CA PRO A 97 -4.79 -9.89 -5.80
C PRO A 97 -3.76 -8.84 -6.24
N GLY A 98 -2.67 -8.74 -5.48
CA GLY A 98 -1.53 -7.88 -5.81
C GLY A 98 -1.71 -6.38 -5.59
N MET A 99 -2.78 -5.92 -4.92
CA MET A 99 -2.96 -4.49 -4.57
C MET A 99 -2.02 -4.00 -3.46
N GLY A 100 -1.41 -4.91 -2.72
CA GLY A 100 -0.39 -4.60 -1.73
C GLY A 100 -0.90 -4.00 -0.43
N VAL A 101 0.02 -3.39 0.30
CA VAL A 101 -0.23 -2.76 1.61
C VAL A 101 0.27 -1.32 1.64
N ALA A 102 -0.40 -0.46 2.40
CA ALA A 102 0.16 0.83 2.80
C ALA A 102 1.10 0.62 3.99
N MET A 103 2.28 1.22 3.96
CA MET A 103 3.34 0.99 4.94
C MET A 103 3.78 2.31 5.58
N PHE A 104 3.91 2.33 6.92
CA PHE A 104 4.37 3.51 7.66
C PHE A 104 5.45 3.10 8.67
N MET A 105 6.52 3.88 8.75
CA MET A 105 7.67 3.61 9.61
C MET A 105 7.99 4.83 10.47
N ASN A 106 8.20 4.63 11.78
CA ASN A 106 8.45 5.71 12.74
C ASN A 106 7.32 6.76 12.79
N GLY A 107 6.05 6.33 12.64
CA GLY A 107 4.89 7.21 12.59
C GLY A 107 4.65 7.83 11.21
N LEU A 108 4.00 8.98 11.19
CA LEU A 108 3.65 9.72 9.98
C LEU A 108 4.60 10.91 9.82
N ASN A 109 5.43 10.89 8.80
CA ASN A 109 6.44 11.94 8.61
C ASN A 109 6.04 13.01 7.58
N SER A 110 4.90 12.87 6.92
CA SER A 110 4.32 13.86 6.03
C SER A 110 2.81 13.96 6.23
N LEU A 111 2.20 15.06 5.81
CA LEU A 111 0.76 15.30 5.88
C LEU A 111 0.10 15.20 4.50
N ASN A 112 0.68 15.81 3.48
CA ASN A 112 0.08 15.95 2.15
C ASN A 112 0.87 15.26 1.04
N THR A 113 2.02 14.67 1.36
CA THR A 113 2.86 13.95 0.42
C THR A 113 3.07 12.51 0.88
N ASN A 114 3.84 11.73 0.14
CA ASN A 114 4.09 10.33 0.47
C ASN A 114 4.77 10.19 1.85
N ALA A 115 4.17 9.41 2.74
CA ALA A 115 4.71 9.05 4.04
C ALA A 115 5.18 7.59 4.12
N GLN A 116 5.18 6.85 3.00
CA GLN A 116 5.61 5.45 2.96
C GLN A 116 7.12 5.34 2.76
N PRO A 117 7.75 4.24 3.22
CA PRO A 117 9.18 4.03 3.13
C PRO A 117 9.70 3.99 1.69
N LEU A 118 10.93 4.44 1.49
CA LEU A 118 11.66 4.25 0.23
C LEU A 118 11.93 2.77 0.00
N VAL A 119 11.65 2.29 -1.21
CA VAL A 119 11.95 0.91 -1.61
C VAL A 119 13.20 0.88 -2.49
N VAL A 120 14.14 0.00 -2.14
CA VAL A 120 15.38 -0.22 -2.89
C VAL A 120 15.52 -1.71 -3.20
N ILE A 121 15.58 -2.06 -4.49
CA ILE A 121 15.65 -3.44 -4.95
C ILE A 121 17.01 -3.65 -5.62
N ASP A 122 17.83 -4.54 -5.06
CA ASP A 122 19.21 -4.82 -5.53
C ASP A 122 20.06 -3.55 -5.75
N GLY A 123 19.80 -2.48 -4.98
CA GLY A 123 20.49 -1.20 -5.08
C GLY A 123 19.81 -0.16 -5.96
N VAL A 124 18.80 -0.52 -6.70
CA VAL A 124 18.00 0.39 -7.53
C VAL A 124 16.93 1.06 -6.68
N ILE A 125 16.96 2.38 -6.58
CA ILE A 125 15.89 3.16 -5.96
C ILE A 125 14.65 3.07 -6.85
N THR A 126 13.57 2.48 -6.33
CA THR A 126 12.34 2.23 -7.05
C THR A 126 11.25 3.16 -6.57
N ASP A 127 10.75 4.01 -7.47
CA ASP A 127 9.56 4.81 -7.21
C ASP A 127 8.32 3.89 -7.33
N MET A 128 7.56 3.80 -6.24
CA MET A 128 6.36 2.96 -6.20
C MET A 128 5.18 3.57 -6.97
N ARG A 129 5.29 4.82 -7.41
CA ARG A 129 4.23 5.55 -8.14
C ARG A 129 2.86 5.41 -7.49
N LEU A 130 2.80 5.62 -6.18
CA LEU A 130 1.58 5.44 -5.40
C LEU A 130 0.44 6.38 -5.79
N SER A 131 0.77 7.55 -6.33
CA SER A 131 -0.16 8.57 -6.82
C SER A 131 -0.37 8.53 -8.34
N ALA A 132 0.10 7.48 -9.03
CA ALA A 132 -0.13 7.35 -10.47
C ALA A 132 -1.63 7.28 -10.78
N PRO A 133 -2.14 8.06 -11.74
CA PRO A 133 -3.54 8.01 -12.11
C PRO A 133 -3.89 6.66 -12.74
N SER A 134 -5.12 6.22 -12.55
CA SER A 134 -5.71 5.04 -13.17
C SER A 134 -7.07 5.39 -13.77
N VAL A 135 -7.49 4.67 -14.79
CA VAL A 135 -8.86 4.77 -15.35
C VAL A 135 -9.86 3.88 -14.63
N HIS A 136 -9.38 3.06 -13.65
CA HIS A 136 -10.20 2.22 -12.78
C HIS A 136 -10.24 2.80 -11.37
N ASP A 137 -11.43 3.01 -10.83
CA ASP A 137 -11.60 3.42 -9.43
C ASP A 137 -11.34 2.23 -8.49
N GLY A 138 -10.69 2.50 -7.33
CA GLY A 138 -10.31 1.47 -6.36
C GLY A 138 -9.01 0.73 -6.66
N PHE A 139 -8.30 1.12 -7.72
CA PHE A 139 -7.00 0.53 -8.07
C PHE A 139 -5.85 1.17 -7.30
N PHE A 140 -4.88 0.32 -6.91
CA PHE A 140 -3.61 0.75 -6.32
C PHE A 140 -2.45 0.17 -7.10
N ASN A 141 -1.56 1.03 -7.59
CA ASN A 141 -0.33 0.58 -8.20
C ASN A 141 0.60 -0.04 -7.13
N ASN A 142 1.08 -1.26 -7.39
CA ASN A 142 2.01 -1.96 -6.50
C ASN A 142 3.12 -2.62 -7.32
N LEU A 143 4.27 -1.95 -7.44
CA LEU A 143 5.41 -2.49 -8.15
C LEU A 143 6.06 -3.71 -7.46
N LEU A 144 5.78 -3.95 -6.17
CA LEU A 144 6.22 -5.18 -5.50
C LEU A 144 5.50 -6.42 -6.05
N ALA A 145 4.30 -6.25 -6.61
CA ALA A 145 3.61 -7.34 -7.30
C ALA A 145 4.27 -7.77 -8.62
N ASN A 146 5.22 -6.99 -9.16
CA ASN A 146 6.03 -7.37 -10.32
C ASN A 146 7.20 -8.30 -9.97
N ILE A 147 7.47 -8.54 -8.67
CA ILE A 147 8.58 -9.37 -8.22
C ILE A 147 8.05 -10.70 -7.69
N MET A 148 8.63 -11.78 -8.18
CA MET A 148 8.32 -13.12 -7.68
C MET A 148 8.87 -13.29 -6.25
N VAL A 149 8.04 -13.77 -5.32
CA VAL A 149 8.42 -13.96 -3.92
C VAL A 149 9.60 -14.94 -3.80
N GLU A 150 9.61 -15.97 -4.64
CA GLU A 150 10.67 -16.97 -4.71
C GLU A 150 12.02 -16.42 -5.17
N ASP A 151 12.07 -15.23 -5.80
CA ASP A 151 13.31 -14.56 -6.20
C ASP A 151 13.98 -13.80 -5.07
N ILE A 152 13.27 -13.48 -4.00
CA ILE A 152 13.76 -12.64 -2.92
C ILE A 152 14.54 -13.51 -1.91
N GLU A 153 15.75 -13.10 -1.54
CA GLU A 153 16.55 -13.78 -0.51
C GLU A 153 16.23 -13.23 0.89
N LYS A 154 16.21 -11.91 1.04
CA LYS A 154 15.95 -11.25 2.31
C LYS A 154 15.38 -9.84 2.13
N ILE A 155 14.75 -9.37 3.20
CA ILE A 155 14.23 -8.02 3.32
C ILE A 155 14.91 -7.40 4.54
N SER A 156 15.49 -6.21 4.35
CA SER A 156 16.06 -5.41 5.44
C SER A 156 15.33 -4.09 5.56
N VAL A 157 15.09 -3.66 6.79
CA VAL A 157 14.44 -2.39 7.11
C VAL A 157 15.40 -1.50 7.88
N LEU A 158 15.59 -0.28 7.37
CA LEU A 158 16.39 0.75 8.00
C LEU A 158 15.48 1.80 8.63
N LYS A 159 15.42 1.83 9.96
CA LYS A 159 14.61 2.80 10.71
C LYS A 159 15.39 4.08 11.04
N ASN A 160 16.73 4.00 11.00
CA ASN A 160 17.66 5.11 11.18
C ASN A 160 18.91 4.90 10.32
N GLY A 161 19.83 5.85 10.31
CA GLY A 161 21.03 5.80 9.45
C GLY A 161 20.71 6.00 7.96
N THR A 162 19.54 6.60 7.65
CA THR A 162 19.03 6.74 6.28
C THR A 162 19.53 7.98 5.54
N ALA A 163 20.40 8.79 6.16
CA ALA A 163 20.94 10.02 5.57
C ALA A 163 21.70 9.81 4.25
N ILE A 164 22.23 8.61 3.99
CA ILE A 164 22.88 8.26 2.71
C ILE A 164 21.90 8.35 1.52
N TYR A 165 20.58 8.33 1.78
CA TYR A 165 19.52 8.54 0.78
C TYR A 165 19.10 10.03 0.68
N GLY A 166 19.66 10.90 1.53
CA GLY A 166 19.47 12.36 1.49
C GLY A 166 18.02 12.76 1.65
N ALA A 167 17.50 13.47 0.65
CA ALA A 167 16.13 13.97 0.61
C ALA A 167 15.05 12.88 0.49
N LYS A 168 15.40 11.59 0.36
CA LYS A 168 14.45 10.48 0.23
C LYS A 168 14.41 9.58 1.48
N GLY A 169 15.16 9.92 2.55
CA GLY A 169 15.37 9.05 3.70
C GLY A 169 14.41 9.21 4.88
N ALA A 170 13.49 10.19 4.87
CA ALA A 170 12.68 10.57 6.03
C ALA A 170 11.74 9.44 6.50
N ASN A 171 11.14 8.71 5.58
CA ASN A 171 10.14 7.69 5.86
C ASN A 171 10.73 6.31 6.18
N GLY A 172 12.09 6.20 6.30
CA GLY A 172 12.78 4.93 6.39
C GLY A 172 12.99 4.26 5.03
N VAL A 173 13.69 3.12 5.03
CA VAL A 173 14.07 2.42 3.79
C VAL A 173 13.81 0.93 3.92
N ILE A 174 13.20 0.33 2.92
CA ILE A 174 13.03 -1.11 2.75
C ILE A 174 13.99 -1.57 1.65
N LEU A 175 14.90 -2.46 2.02
CA LEU A 175 15.87 -3.06 1.11
C LEU A 175 15.42 -4.47 0.76
N ILE A 176 15.27 -4.75 -0.51
CA ILE A 176 14.93 -6.07 -1.03
C ILE A 176 16.15 -6.59 -1.81
N GLU A 177 16.69 -7.71 -1.35
CA GLU A 177 17.79 -8.39 -2.02
C GLU A 177 17.31 -9.68 -2.65
N THR A 178 17.61 -9.86 -3.94
CA THR A 178 17.22 -11.06 -4.68
C THR A 178 18.29 -12.16 -4.59
N LYS A 179 17.86 -13.39 -4.85
CA LYS A 179 18.72 -14.59 -4.75
C LYS A 179 19.89 -14.54 -5.72
N ARG A 180 21.06 -14.91 -5.19
CA ARG A 180 22.28 -15.10 -5.97
C ARG A 180 22.90 -16.44 -5.66
N ASN A 181 23.51 -17.02 -6.65
CA ASN A 181 24.21 -18.28 -6.45
C ASN A 181 25.49 -18.09 -5.64
N LYS A 182 25.67 -18.93 -4.63
CA LYS A 182 26.87 -18.99 -3.78
C LYS A 182 27.56 -20.37 -3.88
N SER A 183 27.13 -21.23 -4.78
CA SER A 183 27.61 -22.61 -4.92
C SER A 183 28.02 -22.90 -6.35
N MET A 184 29.12 -23.65 -6.52
CA MET A 184 29.52 -24.10 -7.86
C MET A 184 28.63 -25.24 -8.37
N ALA A 185 28.05 -26.04 -7.46
CA ALA A 185 27.14 -27.11 -7.86
C ALA A 185 25.84 -26.55 -8.44
N THR A 186 25.42 -27.07 -9.56
CA THR A 186 24.11 -26.76 -10.14
C THR A 186 23.00 -27.25 -9.21
N LYS A 187 22.04 -26.39 -8.94
CA LYS A 187 20.82 -26.69 -8.17
C LYS A 187 19.63 -26.20 -8.96
N ILE A 188 18.59 -26.99 -8.96
CA ILE A 188 17.33 -26.64 -9.61
C ILE A 188 16.22 -26.77 -8.56
N ASP A 189 15.56 -25.66 -8.27
CA ASP A 189 14.39 -25.63 -7.41
C ASP A 189 13.14 -25.44 -8.26
N VAL A 190 12.16 -26.30 -8.10
CA VAL A 190 10.85 -26.19 -8.75
C VAL A 190 9.80 -26.05 -7.68
N SER A 191 8.99 -25.00 -7.76
CA SER A 191 7.87 -24.76 -6.84
C SER A 191 6.56 -24.71 -7.60
N ILE A 192 5.53 -25.37 -7.06
CA ILE A 192 4.18 -25.41 -7.58
C ILE A 192 3.25 -25.17 -6.42
N GLY A 193 2.38 -24.15 -6.51
CA GLY A 193 1.40 -23.83 -5.49
C GLY A 193 0.03 -23.54 -6.10
N GLY A 194 -1.01 -23.83 -5.35
CA GLY A 194 -2.37 -23.46 -5.67
C GLY A 194 -3.14 -23.04 -4.42
N SER A 195 -4.04 -22.10 -4.54
CA SER A 195 -4.88 -21.62 -3.44
C SER A 195 -6.33 -21.52 -3.88
N TYR A 196 -7.22 -21.74 -2.93
CA TYR A 196 -8.65 -21.57 -3.07
C TYR A 196 -9.13 -20.56 -2.04
N GLU A 197 -9.77 -19.49 -2.50
CA GLU A 197 -10.25 -18.41 -1.66
C GLU A 197 -11.78 -18.46 -1.57
N LEU A 198 -12.27 -18.48 -0.33
CA LEU A 198 -13.70 -18.43 -0.04
C LEU A 198 -14.18 -16.98 -0.11
N LEU A 199 -15.47 -16.82 -0.39
CA LEU A 199 -16.13 -15.51 -0.37
C LEU A 199 -15.88 -14.77 0.94
N PRO A 200 -15.65 -13.45 0.89
CA PRO A 200 -15.65 -12.62 2.07
C PRO A 200 -17.03 -12.61 2.74
N LYS A 201 -17.13 -12.07 3.95
CA LYS A 201 -18.40 -11.92 4.64
C LYS A 201 -19.33 -11.02 3.82
N SER A 202 -20.51 -11.52 3.47
CA SER A 202 -21.57 -10.73 2.85
C SER A 202 -22.19 -9.74 3.84
N MET A 203 -22.70 -8.63 3.33
CA MET A 203 -23.47 -7.68 4.13
C MET A 203 -24.95 -8.11 4.16
N ASP A 204 -25.57 -7.96 5.34
CA ASP A 204 -26.98 -8.28 5.55
C ASP A 204 -27.87 -7.14 5.02
N MET A 205 -28.34 -7.28 3.78
CA MET A 205 -29.17 -6.30 3.09
C MET A 205 -30.66 -6.61 3.26
N MET A 206 -31.52 -5.60 3.10
CA MET A 206 -32.97 -5.81 3.09
C MET A 206 -33.37 -6.71 1.91
N ASP A 207 -34.32 -7.59 2.16
CA ASP A 207 -34.98 -8.40 1.12
C ASP A 207 -36.04 -7.58 0.34
N GLY A 208 -36.62 -8.17 -0.70
CA GLY A 208 -37.56 -7.47 -1.60
C GLY A 208 -38.81 -6.92 -0.90
N GLU A 209 -39.32 -7.59 0.16
CA GLU A 209 -40.47 -7.13 0.92
C GLU A 209 -40.07 -6.01 1.90
N GLN A 210 -39.03 -6.20 2.64
CA GLN A 210 -38.49 -5.20 3.57
C GLN A 210 -38.13 -3.90 2.83
N TYR A 211 -37.47 -4.01 1.69
CA TYR A 211 -37.11 -2.86 0.88
C TYR A 211 -38.36 -2.14 0.31
N ARG A 212 -39.42 -2.87 -0.07
CA ARG A 212 -40.66 -2.24 -0.55
C ARG A 212 -41.32 -1.41 0.53
N ILE A 213 -41.35 -1.86 1.79
CA ILE A 213 -41.83 -1.10 2.94
C ILE A 213 -40.99 0.17 3.12
N TYR A 214 -39.66 0.03 3.12
CA TYR A 214 -38.74 1.17 3.20
C TYR A 214 -38.97 2.19 2.09
N ALA A 215 -39.04 1.73 0.84
CA ALA A 215 -39.25 2.60 -0.32
C ALA A 215 -40.61 3.32 -0.28
N SER A 216 -41.67 2.64 0.20
CA SER A 216 -43.00 3.25 0.35
C SER A 216 -43.02 4.34 1.40
N GLU A 217 -42.33 4.18 2.52
CA GLU A 217 -42.16 5.24 3.54
C GLU A 217 -41.35 6.43 2.98
N LEU A 218 -40.26 6.15 2.26
CA LEU A 218 -39.44 7.19 1.65
C LEU A 218 -40.23 8.04 0.64
N ILE A 219 -41.09 7.42 -0.18
CA ILE A 219 -42.02 8.13 -1.09
C ILE A 219 -42.88 9.12 -0.32
N GLY A 220 -43.40 8.73 0.85
CA GLY A 220 -44.20 9.62 1.70
C GLY A 220 -43.53 10.92 2.08
N THR A 221 -42.20 10.98 2.01
CA THR A 221 -41.38 12.17 2.34
C THR A 221 -40.92 12.97 1.11
N THR A 222 -41.17 12.50 -0.13
CA THR A 222 -40.74 13.20 -1.37
C THR A 222 -41.59 14.42 -1.70
N GLY A 223 -42.75 14.58 -1.06
CA GLY A 223 -43.74 15.62 -1.40
C GLY A 223 -44.51 15.34 -2.69
N THR A 224 -44.28 14.20 -3.37
CA THR A 224 -45.05 13.82 -4.56
C THR A 224 -46.47 13.40 -4.19
N THR A 225 -47.40 13.85 -4.98
CA THR A 225 -48.81 13.38 -4.90
C THR A 225 -49.12 12.22 -5.85
N ASN A 226 -48.10 11.80 -6.63
CA ASN A 226 -48.26 10.71 -7.58
C ASN A 226 -48.05 9.36 -6.87
N ASN A 227 -49.09 8.57 -6.76
CA ASN A 227 -49.06 7.24 -6.14
C ASN A 227 -49.00 6.10 -7.18
N SER A 228 -48.64 6.40 -8.43
CA SER A 228 -48.64 5.45 -9.55
C SER A 228 -47.36 4.65 -9.69
N PHE A 229 -46.62 4.41 -8.60
CA PHE A 229 -45.38 3.60 -8.60
C PHE A 229 -45.72 2.14 -8.90
N LYS A 230 -45.19 1.61 -9.99
CA LYS A 230 -45.42 0.24 -10.47
C LYS A 230 -45.03 -0.82 -9.42
N PHE A 231 -43.97 -0.59 -8.68
CA PHE A 231 -43.48 -1.54 -7.65
C PHE A 231 -44.36 -1.60 -6.38
N LEU A 232 -45.29 -0.68 -6.18
CA LEU A 232 -46.30 -0.72 -5.13
C LEU A 232 -47.57 -1.48 -5.50
N GLN A 233 -47.70 -1.94 -6.76
CA GLN A 233 -48.85 -2.69 -7.21
C GLN A 233 -48.93 -4.07 -6.56
N THR A 234 -50.00 -4.35 -5.85
CA THR A 234 -50.19 -5.60 -5.13
C THR A 234 -51.03 -6.65 -5.88
N ASN A 235 -51.64 -6.27 -7.02
CA ASN A 235 -52.47 -7.20 -7.78
C ASN A 235 -51.60 -8.01 -8.76
N PRO A 236 -51.49 -9.35 -8.58
CA PRO A 236 -50.64 -10.20 -9.41
C PRO A 236 -51.13 -10.34 -10.86
N ASN A 237 -52.30 -9.85 -11.20
CA ASN A 237 -52.78 -9.87 -12.57
C ASN A 237 -52.32 -8.70 -13.44
N TYR A 238 -51.57 -7.74 -12.87
CA TYR A 238 -50.95 -6.68 -13.66
C TYR A 238 -49.75 -7.20 -14.44
N TYR A 239 -49.62 -6.81 -15.71
CA TYR A 239 -48.61 -7.31 -16.65
C TYR A 239 -47.18 -7.04 -16.20
N TYR A 240 -46.93 -6.05 -15.34
CA TYR A 240 -45.62 -5.73 -14.82
C TYR A 240 -45.40 -6.21 -13.36
N TYR A 241 -46.34 -6.96 -12.76
CA TYR A 241 -46.26 -7.39 -11.38
C TYR A 241 -44.99 -8.17 -11.10
N ASP A 242 -44.69 -9.18 -11.91
CA ASP A 242 -43.52 -10.06 -11.73
C ASP A 242 -42.19 -9.31 -11.86
N VAL A 243 -42.13 -8.21 -12.62
CA VAL A 243 -40.92 -7.38 -12.78
C VAL A 243 -40.43 -6.79 -11.44
N TYR A 244 -41.36 -6.45 -10.55
CA TYR A 244 -41.06 -5.74 -9.27
C TYR A 244 -41.34 -6.59 -8.04
N HIS A 245 -41.52 -7.90 -8.16
CA HIS A 245 -41.83 -8.80 -7.04
C HIS A 245 -40.83 -9.95 -6.92
N ASN A 246 -39.57 -9.70 -7.28
CA ASN A 246 -38.49 -10.63 -7.06
C ASN A 246 -37.91 -10.47 -5.64
N ASN A 247 -37.02 -11.37 -5.28
CA ASN A 247 -36.18 -11.28 -4.08
C ASN A 247 -34.75 -11.66 -4.44
N THR A 248 -34.05 -10.73 -5.10
CA THR A 248 -32.74 -10.94 -5.67
C THR A 248 -31.64 -10.62 -4.64
N ASP A 249 -30.84 -11.61 -4.34
CA ASP A 249 -29.57 -11.42 -3.63
C ASP A 249 -28.49 -11.08 -4.67
N TRP A 250 -28.31 -9.78 -4.93
CA TRP A 250 -27.37 -9.29 -5.93
C TRP A 250 -25.93 -9.68 -5.62
N GLN A 251 -25.54 -9.82 -4.35
CA GLN A 251 -24.19 -10.22 -3.96
C GLN A 251 -23.83 -11.60 -4.52
N LYS A 252 -24.78 -12.56 -4.53
CA LYS A 252 -24.55 -13.91 -5.12
C LYS A 252 -24.32 -13.89 -6.63
N HIS A 253 -24.76 -12.85 -7.31
CA HIS A 253 -24.58 -12.73 -8.76
C HIS A 253 -23.23 -12.13 -9.13
N VAL A 254 -22.64 -11.34 -8.23
CA VAL A 254 -21.43 -10.54 -8.47
C VAL A 254 -20.16 -11.22 -7.97
N TYR A 255 -20.28 -12.01 -6.88
CA TYR A 255 -19.13 -12.67 -6.28
C TYR A 255 -19.09 -14.16 -6.59
N GLU A 256 -17.89 -14.73 -6.65
CA GLU A 256 -17.59 -16.16 -6.76
C GLU A 256 -16.31 -16.50 -6.01
N GLU A 257 -16.12 -17.79 -5.70
CA GLU A 257 -14.89 -18.27 -5.08
C GLU A 257 -13.74 -18.22 -6.07
N ALA A 258 -12.54 -17.89 -5.57
CA ALA A 258 -11.41 -17.57 -6.42
C ALA A 258 -10.31 -18.62 -6.35
N PHE A 259 -9.54 -18.77 -7.42
CA PHE A 259 -8.42 -19.69 -7.50
C PHE A 259 -7.13 -18.97 -7.83
N THR A 260 -6.04 -19.32 -7.13
CA THR A 260 -4.70 -18.80 -7.39
C THR A 260 -3.75 -19.93 -7.69
N GLN A 261 -2.91 -19.78 -8.71
CA GLN A 261 -1.85 -20.71 -9.06
C GLN A 261 -0.51 -19.99 -9.20
N ASN A 262 0.57 -20.66 -8.77
CA ASN A 262 1.92 -20.12 -8.81
C ASN A 262 2.91 -21.21 -9.20
N TYR A 263 3.75 -20.94 -10.19
CA TYR A 263 4.76 -21.85 -10.70
C TYR A 263 6.09 -21.13 -10.77
N SER A 264 7.16 -21.75 -10.25
CA SER A 264 8.48 -21.20 -10.39
C SER A 264 9.56 -22.26 -10.60
N ILE A 265 10.55 -21.91 -11.41
CA ILE A 265 11.75 -22.70 -11.62
C ILE A 265 12.93 -21.77 -11.39
N ASN A 266 13.82 -22.17 -10.50
CA ASN A 266 15.07 -21.48 -10.22
C ASN A 266 16.25 -22.41 -10.51
N VAL A 267 17.16 -21.98 -11.37
CA VAL A 267 18.38 -22.68 -11.74
C VAL A 267 19.57 -21.86 -11.33
N GLN A 268 20.38 -22.39 -10.45
CA GLN A 268 21.61 -21.75 -9.99
C GLN A 268 22.81 -22.66 -10.18
N GLY A 269 23.93 -22.09 -10.54
CA GLY A 269 25.16 -22.81 -10.79
C GLY A 269 26.30 -21.87 -11.14
N GLY A 270 27.42 -22.41 -11.51
CA GLY A 270 28.55 -21.61 -11.94
C GLY A 270 29.90 -22.28 -11.71
N ASP A 271 30.91 -21.48 -11.93
CA ASP A 271 32.30 -21.88 -11.71
C ASP A 271 33.08 -20.74 -11.04
N ASP A 272 34.42 -20.80 -11.11
CA ASP A 272 35.30 -19.77 -10.53
C ASP A 272 35.26 -18.45 -11.26
N VAL A 273 34.77 -18.42 -12.51
CA VAL A 273 34.74 -17.25 -13.38
C VAL A 273 33.37 -16.60 -13.34
N ALA A 274 32.31 -17.40 -13.36
CA ALA A 274 30.95 -16.87 -13.41
C ALA A 274 29.97 -17.74 -12.58
N ASN A 275 29.24 -17.09 -11.71
CA ASN A 275 28.09 -17.66 -10.99
C ASN A 275 26.82 -17.05 -11.55
N TYR A 276 25.77 -17.85 -11.65
CA TYR A 276 24.48 -17.39 -12.14
C TYR A 276 23.32 -17.96 -11.32
N ASN A 277 22.25 -17.19 -11.26
CA ASN A 277 20.95 -17.58 -10.78
C ASN A 277 19.91 -17.14 -11.81
N LEU A 278 19.25 -18.09 -12.45
CA LEU A 278 18.21 -17.87 -13.45
C LEU A 278 16.89 -18.35 -12.87
N SER A 279 15.89 -17.49 -12.85
CA SER A 279 14.54 -17.87 -12.44
C SER A 279 13.50 -17.51 -13.51
N VAL A 280 12.50 -18.37 -13.61
CA VAL A 280 11.31 -18.18 -14.44
C VAL A 280 10.10 -18.47 -13.55
N GLY A 281 9.11 -17.61 -13.60
CA GLY A 281 7.89 -17.78 -12.83
C GLY A 281 6.64 -17.34 -13.58
N TYR A 282 5.54 -17.97 -13.23
CA TYR A 282 4.19 -17.60 -13.67
C TYR A 282 3.25 -17.69 -12.49
N ALA A 283 2.46 -16.66 -12.28
CA ALA A 283 1.39 -16.62 -11.29
C ALA A 283 0.09 -16.16 -11.96
N ALA A 284 -1.02 -16.77 -11.57
CA ALA A 284 -2.36 -16.30 -11.95
C ALA A 284 -3.28 -16.42 -10.74
N ALA A 285 -4.08 -15.40 -10.50
CA ALA A 285 -5.00 -15.31 -9.37
C ALA A 285 -6.29 -14.63 -9.81
N ASP A 286 -7.41 -15.29 -9.57
CA ASP A 286 -8.71 -14.67 -9.69
C ASP A 286 -9.04 -13.90 -8.40
N ALA A 287 -9.86 -12.87 -8.49
CA ALA A 287 -10.46 -12.23 -7.33
C ALA A 287 -11.84 -12.82 -7.04
N THR A 288 -12.32 -12.64 -5.81
CA THR A 288 -13.69 -13.07 -5.47
C THR A 288 -14.77 -12.18 -6.12
N LEU A 289 -14.43 -10.99 -6.60
CA LEU A 289 -15.28 -10.23 -7.52
C LEU A 289 -15.09 -10.79 -8.94
N LYS A 290 -16.18 -11.25 -9.57
CA LYS A 290 -16.16 -11.85 -10.91
C LYS A 290 -15.43 -10.99 -11.94
N ASN A 291 -14.77 -11.63 -12.88
CA ASN A 291 -14.04 -11.00 -13.99
C ASN A 291 -12.98 -9.99 -13.54
N ASN A 292 -12.47 -10.16 -12.31
CA ASN A 292 -11.26 -9.50 -11.84
C ASN A 292 -10.18 -10.56 -11.67
N SER A 293 -9.06 -10.37 -12.35
CA SER A 293 -7.95 -11.33 -12.33
C SER A 293 -6.60 -10.64 -12.31
N PHE A 294 -5.59 -11.40 -11.97
CA PHE A 294 -4.18 -11.02 -11.99
C PHE A 294 -3.39 -12.13 -12.65
N SER A 295 -2.51 -11.81 -13.58
CA SER A 295 -1.50 -12.74 -14.06
C SER A 295 -0.14 -12.06 -14.14
N ARG A 296 0.93 -12.83 -13.93
CA ARG A 296 2.30 -12.34 -13.98
C ARG A 296 3.24 -13.39 -14.54
N PHE A 297 4.04 -12.98 -15.51
CA PHE A 297 5.20 -13.71 -15.98
C PHE A 297 6.47 -13.00 -15.50
N ASN A 298 7.43 -13.75 -14.96
CA ASN A 298 8.74 -13.25 -14.52
C ASN A 298 9.87 -14.02 -15.16
N LEU A 299 10.92 -13.29 -15.52
CA LEU A 299 12.22 -13.82 -15.89
C LEU A 299 13.30 -12.98 -15.19
N ARG A 300 14.19 -13.62 -14.42
CA ARG A 300 15.31 -12.95 -13.75
C ARG A 300 16.61 -13.71 -13.94
N LEU A 301 17.67 -12.97 -14.22
CA LEU A 301 19.04 -13.48 -14.29
C LEU A 301 19.93 -12.59 -13.40
N ASN A 302 20.52 -13.17 -12.38
CA ASN A 302 21.55 -12.54 -11.54
C ASN A 302 22.87 -13.29 -11.76
N SER A 303 23.93 -12.60 -12.11
CA SER A 303 25.23 -13.20 -12.38
C SER A 303 26.35 -12.38 -11.77
N ASP A 304 27.35 -13.06 -11.18
CA ASP A 304 28.60 -12.47 -10.70
C ASP A 304 29.75 -13.05 -11.52
N ILE A 305 30.49 -12.17 -12.19
CA ILE A 305 31.53 -12.54 -13.16
C ILE A 305 32.89 -12.00 -12.69
N VAL A 306 33.87 -12.86 -12.57
CA VAL A 306 35.25 -12.50 -12.23
C VAL A 306 36.05 -12.29 -13.50
N LEU A 307 36.15 -11.05 -13.98
CA LEU A 307 36.90 -10.71 -15.20
C LEU A 307 38.42 -10.76 -15.00
N ALA A 308 38.89 -10.41 -13.81
CA ALA A 308 40.26 -10.48 -13.40
C ALA A 308 40.35 -10.71 -11.89
N LYS A 309 41.51 -11.06 -11.33
CA LYS A 309 41.70 -11.33 -9.89
C LYS A 309 41.14 -10.23 -8.98
N ASN A 310 41.14 -9.00 -9.44
CA ASN A 310 40.72 -7.82 -8.70
C ASN A 310 39.58 -7.05 -9.36
N LEU A 311 38.95 -7.61 -10.39
CA LEU A 311 37.82 -7.01 -11.08
C LEU A 311 36.66 -8.00 -11.16
N THR A 312 35.59 -7.69 -10.48
CA THR A 312 34.33 -8.46 -10.50
C THR A 312 33.25 -7.59 -11.12
N VAL A 313 32.38 -8.19 -11.88
CA VAL A 313 31.20 -7.53 -12.45
C VAL A 313 29.95 -8.28 -12.00
N ARG A 314 29.07 -7.59 -11.34
CA ARG A 314 27.72 -8.05 -11.05
C ARG A 314 26.80 -7.61 -12.20
N PHE A 315 26.02 -8.52 -12.70
CA PHE A 315 25.00 -8.28 -13.73
C PHE A 315 23.65 -8.75 -13.25
N ASP A 316 22.65 -7.89 -13.35
CA ASP A 316 21.26 -8.15 -12.99
C ASP A 316 20.34 -7.80 -14.16
N ALA A 317 19.50 -8.72 -14.56
CA ALA A 317 18.46 -8.52 -15.56
C ALA A 317 17.15 -9.10 -15.06
N ALA A 318 16.10 -8.31 -15.08
CA ALA A 318 14.76 -8.73 -14.69
C ALA A 318 13.73 -8.24 -15.70
N TYR A 319 12.80 -9.10 -16.05
CA TYR A 319 11.61 -8.82 -16.84
C TYR A 319 10.39 -9.30 -16.08
N SER A 320 9.38 -8.46 -16.01
CA SER A 320 8.07 -8.82 -15.46
C SER A 320 6.98 -8.27 -16.38
N ASP A 321 6.00 -9.09 -16.67
CA ASP A 321 4.78 -8.72 -17.38
C ASP A 321 3.58 -9.07 -16.50
N VAL A 322 2.91 -8.03 -15.99
CA VAL A 322 1.70 -8.15 -15.16
C VAL A 322 0.52 -7.73 -16.00
N THR A 323 -0.51 -8.56 -16.04
CA THR A 323 -1.80 -8.22 -16.64
C THR A 323 -2.92 -8.46 -15.64
N ARG A 324 -3.96 -7.65 -15.73
CA ARG A 324 -5.14 -7.73 -14.88
C ARG A 324 -6.38 -7.49 -15.73
N ASP A 325 -7.41 -8.26 -15.47
CA ASP A 325 -8.77 -7.84 -15.77
C ASP A 325 -9.32 -7.13 -14.54
N MET A 326 -9.90 -5.97 -14.74
CA MET A 326 -10.29 -5.11 -13.62
C MET A 326 -11.67 -4.53 -13.82
N ARG A 327 -12.36 -4.28 -12.71
CA ARG A 327 -13.58 -3.47 -12.63
C ARG A 327 -13.38 -2.45 -11.53
N ASP A 328 -14.11 -1.34 -11.60
CA ASP A 328 -14.16 -0.37 -10.50
C ASP A 328 -14.57 -1.06 -9.21
N ASP A 329 -13.97 -0.67 -8.08
CA ASP A 329 -14.19 -1.28 -6.76
C ASP A 329 -14.50 -0.23 -5.69
N GLY A 330 -15.37 -0.61 -4.74
CA GLY A 330 -15.83 0.21 -3.64
C GLY A 330 -16.85 1.29 -4.03
N ALA A 331 -17.29 2.06 -3.04
CA ALA A 331 -18.18 3.19 -3.25
C ALA A 331 -17.42 4.39 -3.84
N PRO A 332 -18.02 5.17 -4.76
CA PRO A 332 -17.42 6.40 -5.27
C PRO A 332 -17.29 7.44 -4.16
N ALA A 333 -16.44 8.43 -4.35
CA ALA A 333 -16.23 9.50 -3.37
C ALA A 333 -17.51 10.31 -3.09
N THR A 334 -18.38 10.40 -4.08
CA THR A 334 -19.73 11.00 -3.98
C THR A 334 -20.70 10.23 -4.87
N LEU A 335 -21.96 10.16 -4.46
CA LEU A 335 -23.03 9.54 -5.25
C LEU A 335 -23.64 10.49 -6.30
N ASP A 336 -23.28 11.76 -6.26
CA ASP A 336 -23.97 12.82 -7.04
C ASP A 336 -23.23 13.19 -8.34
N ASP A 337 -22.01 12.69 -8.55
CA ASP A 337 -21.15 13.13 -9.65
C ASP A 337 -21.20 12.25 -10.91
N GLY A 338 -22.02 11.22 -10.95
CA GLY A 338 -22.12 10.39 -12.16
C GLY A 338 -22.62 8.97 -11.95
N VAL A 339 -22.45 8.17 -12.99
CA VAL A 339 -22.87 6.78 -13.01
C VAL A 339 -22.01 5.92 -12.07
N ILE A 340 -22.68 5.16 -11.20
CA ILE A 340 -22.01 4.20 -10.33
C ILE A 340 -21.62 2.98 -11.16
N SER A 341 -20.32 2.67 -11.21
CA SER A 341 -19.73 1.65 -12.09
C SER A 341 -19.16 0.42 -11.36
N SER A 342 -19.02 0.47 -10.04
CA SER A 342 -18.52 -0.65 -9.24
C SER A 342 -19.57 -1.76 -9.10
N PRO A 343 -19.35 -2.97 -9.66
CA PRO A 343 -20.31 -4.08 -9.51
C PRO A 343 -20.49 -4.51 -8.06
N GLY A 344 -19.41 -4.47 -7.25
CA GLY A 344 -19.48 -4.80 -5.84
C GLY A 344 -20.41 -3.88 -5.08
N PHE A 345 -20.24 -2.56 -5.22
CA PHE A 345 -21.09 -1.59 -4.57
C PHE A 345 -22.52 -1.59 -5.12
N LEU A 346 -22.71 -1.73 -6.43
CA LEU A 346 -24.03 -1.89 -7.06
C LEU A 346 -24.81 -3.07 -6.48
N SER A 347 -24.13 -4.18 -6.15
CA SER A 347 -24.79 -5.36 -5.56
C SER A 347 -25.39 -5.10 -4.17
N LEU A 348 -24.94 -4.05 -3.50
CA LEU A 348 -25.44 -3.63 -2.19
C LEU A 348 -26.60 -2.64 -2.33
N ILE A 349 -26.50 -1.69 -3.27
CA ILE A 349 -27.46 -0.57 -3.36
C ILE A 349 -28.64 -0.83 -4.30
N LYS A 350 -28.54 -1.81 -5.21
CA LYS A 350 -29.59 -2.11 -6.18
C LYS A 350 -30.81 -2.72 -5.50
N SER A 351 -31.99 -2.34 -5.96
CA SER A 351 -33.27 -2.76 -5.40
C SER A 351 -33.46 -4.28 -5.47
N PRO A 352 -33.70 -4.97 -4.35
CA PRO A 352 -33.79 -6.44 -4.33
C PRO A 352 -35.07 -6.99 -4.97
N PHE A 353 -36.11 -6.18 -5.18
CA PHE A 353 -37.30 -6.62 -5.91
C PHE A 353 -37.14 -6.70 -7.43
N LEU A 354 -36.00 -6.20 -7.96
CA LEU A 354 -35.68 -6.31 -9.38
C LEU A 354 -35.00 -7.65 -9.68
N SER A 355 -35.17 -8.11 -10.94
CA SER A 355 -34.47 -9.29 -11.47
C SER A 355 -33.22 -8.88 -12.24
N PRO A 356 -32.14 -9.66 -12.20
CA PRO A 356 -31.00 -9.48 -13.09
C PRO A 356 -31.34 -9.67 -14.58
N TYR A 357 -32.41 -10.43 -14.85
CA TYR A 357 -32.84 -10.79 -16.20
C TYR A 357 -34.19 -10.11 -16.57
N ALA A 358 -34.29 -9.75 -17.84
CA ALA A 358 -35.50 -9.14 -18.37
C ALA A 358 -36.68 -10.13 -18.38
N PHE A 359 -37.89 -9.62 -18.32
CA PHE A 359 -39.12 -10.41 -18.46
C PHE A 359 -39.61 -10.38 -19.91
N ASP A 360 -40.12 -11.51 -20.38
CA ASP A 360 -40.80 -11.61 -21.66
C ASP A 360 -42.25 -11.04 -21.58
N THR A 361 -42.93 -10.94 -22.69
CA THR A 361 -44.32 -10.43 -22.77
C THR A 361 -45.34 -11.29 -22.02
N ASN A 362 -44.99 -12.50 -21.60
CA ASN A 362 -45.85 -13.40 -20.83
C ASN A 362 -45.54 -13.37 -19.31
N GLY A 363 -44.63 -12.52 -18.89
CA GLY A 363 -44.19 -12.41 -17.48
C GLY A 363 -43.18 -13.47 -17.05
N ASN A 364 -42.55 -14.19 -17.95
CA ASN A 364 -41.49 -15.14 -17.58
C ASN A 364 -40.11 -14.49 -17.67
N ILE A 365 -39.20 -14.90 -16.81
CA ILE A 365 -37.81 -14.46 -16.84
C ILE A 365 -37.15 -14.97 -18.13
N SER A 366 -36.60 -14.07 -18.92
CA SER A 366 -35.90 -14.37 -20.17
C SER A 366 -34.41 -14.74 -19.88
N SER A 367 -33.69 -15.13 -20.94
CA SER A 367 -32.21 -15.31 -20.86
C SER A 367 -31.44 -14.02 -21.10
N TYR A 368 -32.08 -12.90 -21.34
CA TYR A 368 -31.48 -11.61 -21.56
C TYR A 368 -31.38 -10.85 -20.24
N LEU A 369 -30.25 -10.13 -20.02
CA LEU A 369 -30.10 -9.27 -18.88
C LEU A 369 -31.10 -8.11 -18.92
N ALA A 370 -31.60 -7.72 -17.74
CA ALA A 370 -32.44 -6.54 -17.59
C ALA A 370 -31.60 -5.28 -17.75
N ASP A 371 -32.12 -4.26 -18.42
CA ASP A 371 -31.46 -2.97 -18.59
C ASP A 371 -31.33 -2.21 -17.27
N ALA A 372 -30.67 -1.03 -17.30
CA ALA A 372 -30.63 -0.16 -16.14
C ALA A 372 -32.06 0.15 -15.66
N ASP A 373 -32.23 0.22 -14.33
CA ASP A 373 -33.56 0.49 -13.80
C ASP A 373 -33.93 1.98 -13.95
N ASP A 374 -35.12 2.27 -14.35
CA ASP A 374 -35.66 3.60 -14.54
C ASP A 374 -37.02 3.82 -13.82
N TYR A 375 -37.45 2.88 -12.97
CA TYR A 375 -38.77 2.83 -12.35
C TYR A 375 -39.14 4.06 -11.49
N LEU A 376 -38.17 4.93 -11.21
CA LEU A 376 -38.36 6.16 -10.46
C LEU A 376 -38.38 7.40 -11.37
N SER A 377 -37.85 7.34 -12.58
CA SER A 377 -37.68 8.48 -13.48
C SER A 377 -38.98 9.10 -13.96
N ASP A 378 -40.05 8.29 -14.10
CA ASP A 378 -41.38 8.74 -14.48
C ASP A 378 -42.05 9.61 -13.40
N VAL A 379 -41.59 9.52 -12.14
CA VAL A 379 -42.25 10.11 -10.98
C VAL A 379 -41.38 11.16 -10.27
N LEU A 380 -40.09 10.92 -10.24
CA LEU A 380 -39.14 11.79 -9.60
C LEU A 380 -38.28 12.51 -10.64
N VAL A 381 -38.53 13.81 -10.83
CA VAL A 381 -37.80 14.67 -11.78
C VAL A 381 -36.42 14.97 -11.18
N THR A 382 -35.47 14.09 -11.43
CA THR A 382 -34.07 14.28 -11.02
C THR A 382 -33.14 13.84 -12.14
N LYS A 383 -31.86 14.07 -11.97
CA LYS A 383 -30.86 13.58 -12.93
C LYS A 383 -30.96 12.05 -13.05
N PRO A 384 -30.98 11.49 -14.27
CA PRO A 384 -31.25 10.07 -14.49
C PRO A 384 -30.37 9.14 -13.65
N TYR A 385 -29.06 9.44 -13.55
CA TYR A 385 -28.10 8.60 -12.82
C TYR A 385 -28.29 8.59 -11.28
N LEU A 386 -29.07 9.50 -10.70
CA LEU A 386 -29.41 9.48 -9.27
C LEU A 386 -30.51 8.49 -8.94
N ASN A 387 -31.37 8.18 -9.91
CA ASN A 387 -32.54 7.34 -9.73
C ASN A 387 -32.46 6.02 -10.51
N SER A 388 -31.53 5.93 -11.47
CA SER A 388 -31.32 4.74 -12.28
C SER A 388 -29.97 4.12 -11.96
N LEU A 389 -29.97 2.85 -11.56
CA LEU A 389 -28.76 2.11 -11.22
C LEU A 389 -28.43 1.09 -12.31
N ALA A 390 -27.16 1.01 -12.66
CA ALA A 390 -26.67 0.02 -13.59
C ALA A 390 -26.99 -1.41 -13.12
N ASN A 391 -27.19 -2.31 -14.07
CA ASN A 391 -27.20 -3.74 -13.78
C ASN A 391 -25.76 -4.24 -13.70
N PRO A 392 -25.28 -4.69 -12.52
CA PRO A 392 -23.90 -5.09 -12.36
C PRO A 392 -23.48 -6.25 -13.28
N LEU A 393 -24.42 -7.09 -13.70
CA LEU A 393 -24.11 -8.19 -14.62
C LEU A 393 -23.75 -7.69 -16.02
N PHE A 394 -24.36 -6.61 -16.51
CA PHE A 394 -23.94 -6.00 -17.77
C PHE A 394 -22.50 -5.47 -17.71
N ILE A 395 -22.12 -4.84 -16.59
CA ILE A 395 -20.75 -4.36 -16.40
C ILE A 395 -19.76 -5.55 -16.37
N LEU A 396 -20.17 -6.66 -15.74
CA LEU A 396 -19.33 -7.86 -15.68
C LEU A 396 -19.24 -8.56 -17.05
N GLU A 397 -20.37 -8.83 -17.71
CA GLU A 397 -20.42 -9.64 -18.93
C GLU A 397 -20.09 -8.84 -20.19
N ASN A 398 -20.71 -7.66 -20.40
CA ASN A 398 -20.41 -6.81 -21.57
C ASN A 398 -19.15 -5.98 -21.41
N GLY A 399 -18.72 -5.77 -20.19
CA GLY A 399 -17.40 -5.22 -19.85
C GLY A 399 -16.26 -6.25 -19.98
N ASP A 400 -16.57 -7.52 -20.24
CA ASP A 400 -15.58 -8.58 -20.38
C ASP A 400 -15.05 -8.67 -21.83
N GLY A 401 -13.82 -9.17 -21.94
CA GLY A 401 -13.11 -9.39 -23.19
C GLY A 401 -11.86 -8.54 -23.35
N ASP A 402 -10.99 -8.99 -24.25
CA ASP A 402 -9.71 -8.36 -24.52
C ASP A 402 -9.87 -6.87 -24.84
N ASN A 403 -9.04 -6.04 -24.21
CA ASN A 403 -8.98 -4.58 -24.38
C ASN A 403 -10.21 -3.78 -23.87
N LYS A 404 -11.11 -4.36 -23.10
CA LYS A 404 -12.22 -3.61 -22.50
C LYS A 404 -11.88 -3.08 -21.10
N ASN A 405 -11.66 -3.97 -20.15
CA ASN A 405 -11.33 -3.62 -18.77
C ASN A 405 -10.03 -4.33 -18.38
N TYR A 406 -8.93 -3.66 -18.64
CA TYR A 406 -7.61 -4.24 -18.67
C TYR A 406 -6.58 -3.27 -18.08
N PHE A 407 -5.64 -3.84 -17.33
CA PHE A 407 -4.43 -3.17 -16.88
C PHE A 407 -3.22 -4.02 -17.21
N GLY A 408 -2.23 -3.46 -17.90
CA GLY A 408 -0.95 -4.09 -18.17
C GLY A 408 0.21 -3.28 -17.61
N ASN A 409 1.15 -3.94 -16.94
CA ASN A 409 2.38 -3.31 -16.44
C ASN A 409 3.58 -4.18 -16.79
N ARG A 410 4.47 -3.67 -17.64
CA ARG A 410 5.72 -4.33 -18.03
C ARG A 410 6.91 -3.62 -17.41
N LEU A 411 7.64 -4.34 -16.59
CA LEU A 411 8.84 -3.86 -15.91
C LEU A 411 10.08 -4.55 -16.48
N ILE A 412 11.04 -3.76 -16.92
CA ILE A 412 12.38 -4.21 -17.31
C ILE A 412 13.39 -3.51 -16.39
N THR A 413 14.24 -4.26 -15.74
CA THR A 413 15.37 -3.73 -14.97
C THR A 413 16.67 -4.38 -15.44
N LEU A 414 17.65 -3.56 -15.78
CA LEU A 414 18.99 -3.98 -16.14
C LEU A 414 19.97 -3.24 -15.25
N ALA A 415 20.86 -3.95 -14.57
CA ALA A 415 21.91 -3.32 -13.78
C ALA A 415 23.26 -4.00 -14.00
N VAL A 416 24.32 -3.19 -14.02
CA VAL A 416 25.69 -3.65 -14.15
C VAL A 416 26.53 -2.95 -13.09
N THR A 417 27.24 -3.75 -12.27
CA THR A 417 28.07 -3.22 -11.19
C THR A 417 29.48 -3.77 -11.28
N PRO A 418 30.38 -3.15 -12.04
CA PRO A 418 31.81 -3.44 -11.96
C PRO A 418 32.35 -2.97 -10.60
N LYS A 419 33.16 -3.82 -9.98
CA LYS A 419 33.91 -3.54 -8.74
C LYS A 419 35.37 -3.84 -8.97
N TRP A 420 36.18 -2.82 -8.86
CA TRP A 420 37.62 -2.92 -8.96
C TRP A 420 38.26 -2.81 -7.57
N ASN A 421 38.83 -3.90 -7.08
CA ASN A 421 39.65 -3.93 -5.88
C ASN A 421 41.07 -3.44 -6.20
N ILE A 422 41.36 -2.16 -5.95
CA ILE A 422 42.69 -1.54 -6.18
C ILE A 422 43.74 -2.27 -5.36
N ASN A 423 43.38 -2.56 -4.11
CA ASN A 423 44.18 -3.37 -3.18
C ASN A 423 43.27 -3.95 -2.10
N ARG A 424 43.83 -4.64 -1.09
CA ARG A 424 43.05 -5.27 -0.01
C ARG A 424 42.25 -4.31 0.89
N TYR A 425 42.39 -3.00 0.73
CA TYR A 425 41.74 -1.98 1.56
C TYR A 425 40.80 -1.08 0.74
N TRP A 426 41.08 -0.87 -0.54
CA TRP A 426 40.41 0.07 -1.41
C TRP A 426 39.75 -0.63 -2.56
N SER A 427 38.47 -0.33 -2.78
CA SER A 427 37.77 -0.67 -3.99
C SER A 427 37.01 0.53 -4.56
N ILE A 428 36.80 0.53 -5.86
CA ILE A 428 35.91 1.46 -6.58
C ILE A 428 34.84 0.63 -7.26
N SER A 429 33.63 1.08 -7.18
CA SER A 429 32.48 0.44 -7.83
C SER A 429 31.66 1.49 -8.56
N GLU A 430 31.05 1.07 -9.64
CA GLU A 430 30.02 1.79 -10.36
C GLU A 430 28.76 0.93 -10.39
N HIS A 431 27.62 1.43 -9.94
CA HIS A 431 26.34 0.76 -10.07
C HIS A 431 25.49 1.51 -11.09
N PHE A 432 25.49 1.02 -12.32
CA PHE A 432 24.65 1.56 -13.39
C PHE A 432 23.39 0.73 -13.50
N ALA A 433 22.23 1.38 -13.45
CA ALA A 433 20.93 0.73 -13.59
C ALA A 433 20.04 1.48 -14.60
N PHE A 434 19.31 0.71 -15.37
CA PHE A 434 18.27 1.15 -16.27
C PHE A 434 16.96 0.41 -15.89
N GLN A 435 15.89 1.17 -15.68
CA GLN A 435 14.57 0.61 -15.43
C GLN A 435 13.57 1.24 -16.40
N LEU A 436 12.71 0.41 -16.97
CA LEU A 436 11.61 0.81 -17.85
C LEU A 436 10.33 0.19 -17.33
N VAL A 437 9.33 1.03 -17.07
CA VAL A 437 7.97 0.63 -16.74
C VAL A 437 7.03 1.15 -17.82
N ASN A 438 6.29 0.27 -18.47
CA ASN A 438 5.21 0.63 -19.38
C ASN A 438 3.90 0.17 -18.75
N THR A 439 2.94 1.09 -18.66
CA THR A 439 1.59 0.82 -18.16
C THR A 439 0.58 1.15 -19.23
N ASP A 440 -0.31 0.20 -19.50
CA ASP A 440 -1.41 0.35 -20.46
C ASP A 440 -2.70 -0.03 -19.73
N GLU A 441 -3.71 0.85 -19.79
CA GLU A 441 -5.01 0.60 -19.17
C GLU A 441 -6.14 0.90 -20.15
N ASN A 442 -7.21 0.10 -20.07
CA ASN A 442 -8.50 0.37 -20.70
C ASN A 442 -9.61 0.12 -19.69
N ALA A 443 -10.60 1.01 -19.64
CA ALA A 443 -11.83 0.83 -18.89
C ALA A 443 -13.03 1.07 -19.80
N TYR A 444 -14.04 0.22 -19.70
CA TYR A 444 -15.21 0.26 -20.56
C TYR A 444 -16.49 0.04 -19.75
N LEU A 445 -17.43 0.96 -19.90
CA LEU A 445 -18.79 0.80 -19.42
C LEU A 445 -19.73 0.62 -20.61
N PRO A 446 -20.56 -0.46 -20.62
CA PRO A 446 -21.38 -0.79 -21.78
C PRO A 446 -22.53 0.19 -22.02
N MET A 447 -23.10 0.17 -23.22
CA MET A 447 -24.27 0.95 -23.61
C MET A 447 -25.54 0.43 -22.93
N ASN A 448 -25.71 -0.89 -22.90
CA ASN A 448 -26.89 -1.52 -22.32
C ASN A 448 -26.62 -1.82 -20.83
N GLY A 449 -27.66 -1.70 -20.03
CA GLY A 449 -27.63 -2.00 -18.60
C GLY A 449 -26.95 -0.96 -17.72
N VAL A 450 -26.53 0.17 -18.30
CA VAL A 450 -25.89 1.31 -17.62
C VAL A 450 -26.69 2.57 -17.96
N PRO A 451 -26.97 3.45 -16.98
CA PRO A 451 -27.65 4.72 -17.25
C PRO A 451 -26.83 5.62 -18.18
N ASP A 452 -27.51 6.54 -18.87
CA ASP A 452 -26.85 7.58 -19.67
C ASP A 452 -25.97 8.49 -18.79
N PHE A 453 -24.84 8.92 -19.34
CA PHE A 453 -23.91 9.83 -18.68
C PHE A 453 -24.31 11.28 -18.93
N ASP A 454 -24.25 12.10 -17.89
CA ASP A 454 -24.34 13.56 -17.96
C ASP A 454 -22.93 14.15 -17.86
N VAL A 455 -22.45 14.74 -18.94
CA VAL A 455 -21.13 15.37 -19.00
C VAL A 455 -21.29 16.87 -19.10
N GLU A 456 -20.66 17.61 -18.19
CA GLU A 456 -20.75 19.07 -18.13
C GLU A 456 -20.38 19.72 -19.48
N GLY A 457 -21.24 20.60 -19.97
CA GLY A 457 -21.05 21.29 -21.22
C GLY A 457 -21.46 20.50 -22.48
N VAL A 458 -21.99 19.27 -22.32
CA VAL A 458 -22.58 18.47 -23.38
C VAL A 458 -24.09 18.45 -23.17
N GLY A 459 -24.85 19.01 -24.09
CA GLY A 459 -26.31 19.14 -23.95
C GLY A 459 -27.12 17.88 -24.29
N GLU A 460 -26.49 16.73 -24.46
CA GLU A 460 -27.10 15.47 -24.86
C GLU A 460 -26.67 14.35 -23.91
N ALA A 461 -27.54 13.37 -23.70
CA ALA A 461 -27.25 12.14 -22.98
C ALA A 461 -26.20 11.30 -23.74
N LEU A 462 -25.18 10.86 -23.05
CA LEU A 462 -24.10 10.05 -23.61
C LEU A 462 -24.24 8.61 -23.15
N GLN A 463 -24.13 7.68 -24.08
CA GLN A 463 -24.18 6.24 -23.83
C GLN A 463 -22.77 5.68 -23.85
N ASN A 464 -22.53 4.59 -23.16
CA ASN A 464 -21.26 3.93 -22.93
C ASN A 464 -20.04 4.86 -22.74
N ARG A 465 -19.03 4.38 -22.05
CA ARG A 465 -17.78 5.11 -21.81
C ARG A 465 -16.61 4.19 -22.11
N ALA A 466 -15.71 4.62 -22.97
CA ALA A 466 -14.42 4.02 -23.18
C ALA A 466 -13.33 4.94 -22.64
N SER A 467 -12.46 4.42 -21.78
CA SER A 467 -11.30 5.15 -21.26
C SER A 467 -10.03 4.36 -21.57
N ALA A 468 -8.96 5.07 -21.91
CA ALA A 468 -7.65 4.46 -22.14
C ALA A 468 -6.55 5.32 -21.51
N LEU A 469 -5.55 4.67 -20.93
CA LEU A 469 -4.37 5.33 -20.37
C LEU A 469 -3.13 4.56 -20.84
N ALA A 470 -2.11 5.28 -21.27
CA ALA A 470 -0.79 4.74 -21.55
C ALA A 470 0.26 5.58 -20.85
N ALA A 471 1.06 4.94 -19.99
CA ALA A 471 2.14 5.60 -19.27
C ALA A 471 3.47 4.88 -19.50
N ARG A 472 4.54 5.64 -19.53
CA ARG A 472 5.90 5.15 -19.63
C ARG A 472 6.80 5.87 -18.65
N GLU A 473 7.48 5.09 -17.82
CA GLU A 473 8.53 5.58 -16.93
C GLU A 473 9.88 4.99 -17.34
N THR A 474 10.90 5.83 -17.40
CA THR A 474 12.27 5.42 -17.62
C THR A 474 13.15 5.99 -16.53
N VAL A 475 13.86 5.13 -15.81
CA VAL A 475 14.83 5.50 -14.78
C VAL A 475 16.22 5.10 -15.24
N ILE A 476 17.13 6.06 -15.21
CA ILE A 476 18.57 5.84 -15.41
C ILE A 476 19.27 6.24 -14.13
N MET A 477 19.97 5.32 -13.50
CA MET A 477 20.72 5.55 -12.27
C MET A 477 22.20 5.18 -12.46
N SER A 478 23.08 6.00 -11.92
CA SER A 478 24.54 5.80 -11.85
C SER A 478 24.98 6.14 -10.44
N ASP A 479 25.56 5.18 -9.72
CA ASP A 479 26.09 5.36 -8.35
C ASP A 479 27.56 4.94 -8.33
N SER A 480 28.43 5.94 -8.46
CA SER A 480 29.88 5.77 -8.44
C SER A 480 30.40 5.92 -7.01
N TYR A 481 31.04 4.91 -6.46
CA TYR A 481 31.50 4.97 -5.09
C TYR A 481 32.85 4.25 -4.87
N PHE A 482 33.56 4.71 -3.83
CA PHE A 482 34.73 4.04 -3.32
C PHE A 482 34.44 3.47 -1.93
N ASP A 483 35.07 2.34 -1.63
CA ASP A 483 35.09 1.74 -0.29
C ASP A 483 36.55 1.66 0.21
N TYR A 484 36.68 1.98 1.49
CA TYR A 484 37.92 1.71 2.24
C TYR A 484 37.57 0.93 3.51
N ALA A 485 38.21 -0.19 3.76
CA ALA A 485 38.01 -0.97 4.96
C ALA A 485 39.36 -1.47 5.49
N ARG A 486 39.67 -1.17 6.76
CA ARG A 486 40.93 -1.62 7.37
C ARG A 486 40.78 -1.87 8.85
N ARG A 487 41.34 -2.99 9.32
CA ARG A 487 41.56 -3.29 10.74
C ARG A 487 42.95 -2.90 11.17
N PHE A 488 43.06 -2.10 12.23
CA PHE A 488 44.31 -1.66 12.86
C PHE A 488 44.37 -2.19 14.29
N LYS A 489 44.94 -3.38 14.54
CA LYS A 489 44.89 -4.02 15.85
C LYS A 489 43.44 -4.18 16.34
N ALA A 490 43.06 -3.37 17.33
CA ALA A 490 41.76 -3.38 17.96
C ALA A 490 40.73 -2.42 17.32
N HIS A 491 41.14 -1.65 16.31
CA HIS A 491 40.35 -0.66 15.64
C HIS A 491 39.95 -1.16 14.25
N TRP A 492 38.72 -0.97 13.85
CA TRP A 492 38.27 -1.17 12.48
C TRP A 492 37.70 0.15 11.96
N LEU A 493 38.08 0.53 10.77
CA LEU A 493 37.58 1.72 10.07
C LEU A 493 37.14 1.34 8.68
N GLY A 494 35.92 1.71 8.35
CA GLY A 494 35.35 1.68 7.05
C GLY A 494 34.93 3.07 6.60
N LEU A 495 35.17 3.37 5.32
CA LEU A 495 34.76 4.62 4.69
C LEU A 495 34.08 4.26 3.36
N ARG A 496 33.00 4.93 3.04
CA ARG A 496 32.40 4.94 1.71
C ARG A 496 32.09 6.36 1.32
N GLY A 497 32.49 6.75 0.12
CA GLY A 497 32.07 8.01 -0.47
C GLY A 497 31.66 7.80 -1.91
N GLY A 498 30.66 8.53 -2.35
CA GLY A 498 30.13 8.35 -3.69
C GLY A 498 29.32 9.52 -4.21
N LEU A 499 28.94 9.36 -5.46
CA LEU A 499 28.06 10.24 -6.21
C LEU A 499 26.98 9.38 -6.84
N ARG A 500 25.72 9.64 -6.50
CA ARG A 500 24.56 9.04 -7.12
C ARG A 500 23.88 10.06 -8.01
N TYR A 501 23.65 9.69 -9.25
CA TYR A 501 22.87 10.42 -10.24
C TYR A 501 21.67 9.57 -10.63
N GLN A 502 20.49 10.16 -10.66
CA GLN A 502 19.27 9.50 -11.13
C GLN A 502 18.48 10.46 -12.01
N ARG A 503 18.08 9.99 -13.17
CA ARG A 503 17.15 10.68 -14.06
C ARG A 503 15.91 9.81 -14.24
N THR A 504 14.76 10.36 -13.92
CA THR A 504 13.45 9.75 -14.10
C THR A 504 12.68 10.56 -15.14
N SER A 505 12.22 9.91 -16.19
CA SER A 505 11.35 10.49 -17.22
C SER A 505 10.03 9.74 -17.19
N TYR A 506 8.93 10.46 -17.07
CA TYR A 506 7.59 9.92 -17.04
C TYR A 506 6.72 10.61 -18.09
N GLN A 507 6.00 9.82 -18.87
CA GLN A 507 5.04 10.30 -19.85
C GLN A 507 3.74 9.56 -19.63
N LEU A 508 2.62 10.29 -19.65
CA LEU A 508 1.28 9.73 -19.55
C LEU A 508 0.39 10.39 -20.58
N ASN A 509 -0.43 9.56 -21.23
CA ASN A 509 -1.51 10.02 -22.09
C ASN A 509 -2.78 9.28 -21.69
N SER A 510 -3.86 9.99 -21.45
CA SER A 510 -5.17 9.43 -21.14
C SER A 510 -6.24 9.98 -22.07
N GLN A 511 -7.26 9.20 -22.31
CA GLN A 511 -8.37 9.56 -23.17
C GLN A 511 -9.65 8.97 -22.59
N VAL A 512 -10.74 9.71 -22.72
CA VAL A 512 -12.10 9.27 -22.42
C VAL A 512 -12.99 9.60 -23.60
N GLY A 513 -13.82 8.67 -24.01
CA GLY A 513 -14.77 8.86 -25.10
C GLY A 513 -16.10 8.18 -24.82
N TYR A 514 -17.15 8.68 -25.49
CA TYR A 514 -18.52 8.24 -25.33
C TYR A 514 -19.15 7.97 -26.68
N ASN A 515 -20.30 7.27 -26.68
CA ASN A 515 -21.11 6.99 -27.88
C ASN A 515 -20.35 6.22 -28.96
N SER A 516 -19.74 5.08 -28.60
CA SER A 516 -19.05 4.21 -29.58
C SER A 516 -19.99 3.50 -30.54
N GLY A 517 -21.30 3.60 -30.32
CA GLY A 517 -22.36 3.05 -31.18
C GLY A 517 -22.75 1.59 -30.90
N ASN A 518 -21.90 0.81 -30.22
CA ASN A 518 -22.22 -0.56 -29.78
C ASN A 518 -21.13 -1.10 -28.84
N ASP A 519 -21.50 -2.15 -28.07
CA ASP A 519 -20.61 -2.76 -27.09
C ASP A 519 -19.52 -3.69 -27.69
N LYS A 520 -19.47 -3.85 -29.03
CA LYS A 520 -18.44 -4.65 -29.71
C LYS A 520 -17.22 -3.83 -30.14
N THR A 521 -17.30 -2.51 -30.08
CA THR A 521 -16.22 -1.59 -30.45
C THR A 521 -15.82 -0.71 -29.25
N PRO A 522 -15.12 -1.29 -28.24
CA PRO A 522 -14.76 -0.57 -27.02
C PRO A 522 -13.60 0.41 -27.21
N ASN A 523 -12.97 0.42 -28.38
CA ASN A 523 -11.73 1.16 -28.60
C ASN A 523 -11.97 2.65 -28.83
N MET A 524 -11.04 3.47 -28.32
CA MET A 524 -10.97 4.88 -28.65
C MET A 524 -10.73 5.08 -30.14
N SER A 525 -11.56 5.87 -30.80
CA SER A 525 -11.43 6.18 -32.22
C SER A 525 -11.73 7.63 -32.51
N ASN A 526 -11.32 8.11 -33.69
CA ASN A 526 -11.65 9.46 -34.15
C ASN A 526 -13.15 9.67 -34.43
N ASN A 527 -13.89 8.58 -34.55
CA ASN A 527 -15.33 8.61 -34.83
C ASN A 527 -16.20 8.76 -33.59
N LEU A 528 -15.61 8.73 -32.38
CA LEU A 528 -16.36 9.02 -31.16
C LEU A 528 -16.83 10.47 -31.16
N LEU A 529 -18.12 10.67 -30.93
CA LEU A 529 -18.74 11.98 -30.99
C LEU A 529 -18.20 12.91 -29.91
N TYR A 530 -18.04 12.40 -28.69
CA TYR A 530 -17.52 13.11 -27.54
C TYR A 530 -16.28 12.41 -27.01
N LYS A 531 -15.18 13.15 -26.91
CA LYS A 531 -13.93 12.66 -26.35
C LYS A 531 -13.13 13.78 -25.68
N SER A 532 -12.43 13.41 -24.63
CA SER A 532 -11.41 14.26 -24.01
C SER A 532 -10.08 13.52 -23.99
N THR A 533 -9.01 14.28 -24.01
CA THR A 533 -7.64 13.78 -23.93
C THR A 533 -6.88 14.59 -22.91
N ASP A 534 -6.05 13.94 -22.13
CA ASP A 534 -5.15 14.56 -21.17
C ASP A 534 -3.78 13.91 -21.26
N GLY A 535 -2.73 14.60 -20.82
CA GLY A 535 -1.39 14.08 -20.83
C GLY A 535 -0.41 14.86 -19.98
N THR A 536 0.56 14.15 -19.46
CA THR A 536 1.64 14.71 -18.64
C THR A 536 2.99 14.20 -19.12
N GLU A 537 3.97 15.10 -19.15
CA GLU A 537 5.37 14.76 -19.36
C GLU A 537 6.20 15.37 -18.22
N GLU A 538 6.97 14.52 -17.55
CA GLU A 538 7.77 14.88 -16.40
C GLU A 538 9.20 14.41 -16.59
N GLU A 539 10.15 15.24 -16.20
CA GLU A 539 11.56 14.86 -16.10
C GLU A 539 12.10 15.33 -14.75
N VAL A 540 12.62 14.41 -13.98
CA VAL A 540 13.26 14.68 -12.69
C VAL A 540 14.70 14.21 -12.74
N VAL A 541 15.60 15.08 -12.28
CA VAL A 541 17.03 14.77 -12.12
C VAL A 541 17.40 14.97 -10.66
N ASP A 542 17.87 13.91 -10.04
CA ASP A 542 18.37 13.89 -8.67
C ASP A 542 19.87 13.62 -8.67
N MET A 543 20.60 14.31 -7.81
CA MET A 543 22.03 14.13 -7.64
C MET A 543 22.40 14.18 -6.15
N THR A 544 23.09 13.16 -5.68
CA THR A 544 23.48 13.04 -4.27
C THR A 544 24.95 12.71 -4.13
N TYR A 545 25.73 13.59 -3.51
CA TYR A 545 27.05 13.28 -3.00
C TYR A 545 26.92 12.75 -1.58
N TYR A 546 27.62 11.68 -1.26
CA TYR A 546 27.54 11.11 0.08
C TYR A 546 28.90 10.61 0.58
N LEU A 547 29.07 10.69 1.88
CA LEU A 547 30.23 10.16 2.60
C LEU A 547 29.73 9.48 3.87
N SER A 548 30.16 8.26 4.12
CA SER A 548 29.92 7.58 5.39
C SER A 548 31.22 7.03 5.97
N ALA A 549 31.27 6.99 7.29
CA ALA A 549 32.38 6.47 8.05
C ALA A 549 31.85 5.59 9.18
N ASP A 550 32.38 4.39 9.26
CA ASP A 550 32.05 3.45 10.32
C ASP A 550 33.31 3.08 11.06
N TYR A 551 33.21 3.14 12.37
CA TYR A 551 34.32 2.87 13.26
C TYR A 551 33.89 1.91 14.36
N ASN A 552 34.74 0.93 14.64
CA ASN A 552 34.57 0.07 15.78
C ASN A 552 35.88 -0.11 16.56
N TRP A 553 35.78 -0.07 17.89
CA TRP A 553 36.88 -0.31 18.77
C TRP A 553 36.66 -1.54 19.65
N ARG A 554 37.49 -2.57 19.46
CA ARG A 554 37.45 -3.83 20.20
C ARG A 554 36.09 -4.57 20.12
N GLU A 555 35.31 -4.28 19.08
CA GLU A 555 33.94 -4.81 18.95
C GLU A 555 33.05 -4.49 20.17
N ARG A 556 33.32 -3.36 20.84
CA ARG A 556 32.57 -2.84 21.98
C ARG A 556 31.83 -1.54 21.65
N TYR A 557 32.57 -0.60 21.06
CA TYR A 557 32.07 0.71 20.73
C TYR A 557 32.02 0.84 19.22
N TYR A 558 30.84 1.16 18.71
CA TYR A 558 30.59 1.33 17.29
C TYR A 558 30.06 2.75 17.06
N VAL A 559 30.58 3.40 16.04
CA VAL A 559 30.11 4.72 15.59
C VAL A 559 29.99 4.66 14.10
N SER A 560 28.83 5.05 13.59
CA SER A 560 28.53 5.23 12.17
C SER A 560 28.12 6.68 11.94
N ALA A 561 28.80 7.38 11.06
CA ALA A 561 28.46 8.76 10.68
C ALA A 561 28.30 8.84 9.18
N ALA A 562 27.26 9.51 8.72
CA ALA A 562 27.03 9.75 7.31
C ALA A 562 26.65 11.22 7.07
N LEU A 563 27.06 11.73 5.92
CA LEU A 563 26.67 13.05 5.42
C LEU A 563 26.33 12.90 3.95
N SER A 564 25.18 13.35 3.55
CA SER A 564 24.86 13.52 2.15
C SER A 564 24.49 14.95 1.80
N MET A 565 24.78 15.31 0.56
CA MET A 565 24.41 16.56 -0.07
C MET A 565 23.56 16.21 -1.29
N ALA A 566 22.25 16.46 -1.21
CA ALA A 566 21.30 16.09 -2.26
C ALA A 566 20.71 17.32 -2.92
N GLY A 567 20.64 17.30 -4.26
CA GLY A 567 19.97 18.28 -5.10
C GLY A 567 18.97 17.60 -6.02
N SER A 568 17.85 18.23 -6.28
CA SER A 568 16.81 17.75 -7.19
C SER A 568 16.32 18.90 -8.08
N SER A 569 15.93 18.55 -9.30
CA SER A 569 15.28 19.50 -10.23
C SER A 569 13.91 19.97 -9.76
N LYS A 570 13.30 19.29 -8.78
CA LYS A 570 12.04 19.64 -8.12
C LYS A 570 12.16 20.86 -7.19
N PHE A 571 13.36 21.10 -6.64
CA PHE A 571 13.56 22.14 -5.64
C PHE A 571 13.58 23.55 -6.24
N GLY A 572 13.07 24.51 -5.49
CA GLY A 572 13.20 25.92 -5.79
C GLY A 572 14.66 26.38 -5.70
N VAL A 573 15.06 27.29 -6.57
CA VAL A 573 16.45 27.78 -6.64
C VAL A 573 16.90 28.56 -5.41
N ASP A 574 15.96 29.02 -4.60
CA ASP A 574 16.15 29.82 -3.38
C ASP A 574 15.62 29.08 -2.13
N ALA A 575 15.65 27.73 -2.13
CA ALA A 575 15.20 26.91 -1.00
C ALA A 575 15.89 27.36 0.30
N ALA A 576 15.07 27.60 1.36
CA ALA A 576 15.51 28.32 2.55
C ALA A 576 16.60 27.55 3.34
N ASP A 577 16.49 26.21 3.45
CA ASP A 577 17.47 25.34 4.13
C ASP A 577 18.53 24.80 3.17
N GLY A 578 18.51 25.24 1.92
CA GLY A 578 19.44 24.80 0.88
C GLY A 578 20.67 25.71 0.77
N VAL A 579 21.81 25.11 0.44
CA VAL A 579 22.98 25.86 -0.03
C VAL A 579 22.90 26.00 -1.53
N LYS A 580 22.90 27.23 -2.02
CA LYS A 580 22.87 27.53 -3.45
C LYS A 580 24.24 27.31 -4.10
N ILE A 581 24.34 26.37 -5.01
CA ILE A 581 25.53 26.12 -5.81
C ILE A 581 25.11 26.23 -7.29
N GLY A 582 25.60 27.27 -7.97
CA GLY A 582 25.11 27.62 -9.32
C GLY A 582 23.65 28.06 -9.26
N ASN A 583 22.80 27.39 -10.05
CA ASN A 583 21.35 27.63 -10.11
C ASN A 583 20.53 26.57 -9.37
N TYR A 584 21.14 25.76 -8.50
CA TYR A 584 20.48 24.66 -7.79
C TYR A 584 20.65 24.82 -6.28
N ALA A 585 19.61 24.46 -5.54
CA ALA A 585 19.61 24.35 -4.10
C ALA A 585 20.01 22.93 -3.70
N TRP A 586 20.91 22.82 -2.72
CA TRP A 586 21.43 21.55 -2.20
C TRP A 586 21.13 21.42 -0.72
N GLY A 587 20.47 20.33 -0.34
CA GLY A 587 20.20 19.99 1.06
C GLY A 587 21.34 19.17 1.67
N PHE A 588 21.63 19.42 2.96
CA PHE A 588 22.61 18.65 3.73
C PHE A 588 21.93 17.76 4.76
N PHE A 589 22.26 16.50 4.77
CA PHE A 589 21.62 15.48 5.59
C PHE A 589 22.68 14.70 6.40
N PRO A 590 23.03 15.16 7.60
CA PRO A 590 23.94 14.44 8.49
C PRO A 590 23.22 13.36 9.29
N SER A 591 23.94 12.28 9.60
CA SER A 591 23.50 11.28 10.58
C SER A 591 24.68 10.77 11.40
N VAL A 592 24.42 10.45 12.65
CA VAL A 592 25.39 9.83 13.56
C VAL A 592 24.69 8.77 14.41
N GLN A 593 25.24 7.57 14.38
CA GLN A 593 24.75 6.43 15.15
C GLN A 593 25.90 5.92 16.04
N ALA A 594 25.60 5.58 17.27
CA ALA A 594 26.59 4.99 18.19
C ALA A 594 25.99 3.78 18.90
N ALA A 595 26.81 2.76 19.12
CA ALA A 595 26.38 1.60 19.88
C ALA A 595 27.49 1.12 20.82
N TRP A 596 27.07 0.59 21.95
CA TRP A 596 27.89 -0.02 22.95
C TRP A 596 27.46 -1.45 23.24
N VAL A 597 28.37 -2.41 22.97
CA VAL A 597 28.14 -3.82 23.29
C VAL A 597 28.75 -4.08 24.68
N LEU A 598 27.90 -4.01 25.70
CA LEU A 598 28.31 -4.11 27.11
C LEU A 598 28.87 -5.50 27.44
N THR A 599 28.34 -6.54 26.84
CA THR A 599 28.79 -7.94 27.05
C THR A 599 30.23 -8.19 26.57
N ASN A 600 30.77 -7.30 25.73
CA ASN A 600 32.16 -7.40 25.27
C ASN A 600 33.13 -6.67 26.23
N GLU A 601 32.65 -6.03 27.31
CA GLU A 601 33.49 -5.38 28.32
C GLU A 601 34.20 -6.39 29.20
N SER A 602 35.45 -6.06 29.59
CA SER A 602 36.30 -6.95 30.42
C SER A 602 35.78 -7.11 31.85
N TRP A 603 35.03 -6.15 32.34
CA TRP A 603 34.40 -6.16 33.67
C TRP A 603 33.06 -6.87 33.72
N MET A 604 32.46 -7.11 32.54
CA MET A 604 31.13 -7.77 32.43
C MET A 604 31.32 -9.30 32.55
N PRO A 605 30.70 -9.95 33.52
CA PRO A 605 30.83 -11.39 33.65
C PRO A 605 30.08 -12.09 32.52
N ARG A 606 30.74 -13.03 31.84
CA ARG A 606 30.11 -13.91 30.89
C ARG A 606 29.29 -14.96 31.64
N THR A 607 27.97 -14.82 31.57
CA THR A 607 27.03 -15.76 32.22
C THR A 607 26.12 -16.39 31.22
N ARG A 608 25.56 -17.56 31.55
CA ARG A 608 24.50 -18.18 30.75
C ARG A 608 23.18 -17.35 30.76
N ALA A 609 23.00 -16.53 31.81
CA ALA A 609 21.82 -15.68 31.94
C ALA A 609 21.85 -14.51 30.96
N LEU A 610 23.01 -13.87 30.75
CA LEU A 610 23.15 -12.73 29.84
C LEU A 610 24.22 -13.06 28.80
N ASN A 611 23.81 -13.21 27.54
CA ASN A 611 24.67 -13.58 26.42
C ASN A 611 25.07 -12.40 25.58
N TYR A 612 24.15 -11.47 25.37
CA TYR A 612 24.37 -10.26 24.56
C TYR A 612 23.57 -9.10 25.11
N LEU A 613 24.22 -7.94 25.20
CA LEU A 613 23.57 -6.68 25.56
C LEU A 613 24.25 -5.56 24.78
N ARG A 614 23.44 -4.93 23.90
CA ARG A 614 23.83 -3.77 23.09
C ARG A 614 22.87 -2.62 23.38
N LEU A 615 23.42 -1.44 23.61
CA LEU A 615 22.70 -0.18 23.62
C LEU A 615 23.10 0.60 22.39
N ASN A 616 22.15 1.25 21.74
CA ASN A 616 22.43 2.16 20.64
C ASN A 616 21.66 3.47 20.79
N VAL A 617 22.22 4.52 20.23
CA VAL A 617 21.61 5.85 20.14
C VAL A 617 21.94 6.41 18.77
N GLY A 618 21.01 7.18 18.19
CA GLY A 618 21.18 7.74 16.87
C GLY A 618 20.51 9.10 16.70
N PHE A 619 21.06 9.86 15.78
CA PHE A 619 20.50 11.10 15.28
C PHE A 619 20.58 11.11 13.76
N ASP A 620 19.46 11.43 13.11
CA ASP A 620 19.34 11.61 11.67
C ASP A 620 18.69 12.95 11.35
N LEU A 621 19.23 13.67 10.39
CA LEU A 621 18.54 14.74 9.67
C LEU A 621 18.35 14.26 8.23
N VAL A 622 17.11 14.06 7.81
CA VAL A 622 16.74 13.45 6.53
C VAL A 622 15.58 14.18 5.88
N GLY A 623 15.44 14.05 4.57
CA GLY A 623 14.40 14.75 3.81
C GLY A 623 13.32 13.83 3.27
N ASN A 624 12.17 14.45 2.88
CA ASN A 624 11.16 13.90 2.01
C ASN A 624 10.96 14.84 0.82
N ASP A 625 11.28 14.37 -0.38
CA ASP A 625 11.25 15.16 -1.62
C ASP A 625 10.08 14.79 -2.54
N ASP A 626 9.04 14.20 -2.00
CA ASP A 626 7.85 13.82 -2.77
C ASP A 626 7.02 15.05 -3.15
N LEU A 627 7.54 15.77 -4.15
CA LEU A 627 6.95 16.94 -4.79
C LEU A 627 6.62 16.62 -6.23
N GLU A 628 5.59 17.25 -6.76
CA GLU A 628 5.34 17.29 -8.20
C GLU A 628 6.55 17.89 -8.93
N SER A 629 6.88 17.36 -10.10
CA SER A 629 8.11 17.71 -10.85
C SER A 629 8.24 19.21 -11.16
N GLN A 630 7.12 19.90 -11.30
CA GLN A 630 7.06 21.33 -11.67
C GLN A 630 6.51 22.24 -10.56
N ALA A 631 6.34 21.73 -9.34
CA ALA A 631 5.74 22.50 -8.22
C ALA A 631 6.48 23.81 -7.92
N SER A 632 7.80 23.86 -8.09
CA SER A 632 8.61 25.08 -7.88
C SER A 632 8.59 26.07 -9.05
N ARG A 633 7.96 25.74 -10.20
CA ARG A 633 8.02 26.54 -11.44
C ARG A 633 6.65 27.08 -11.85
N THR A 634 6.64 28.24 -12.48
CA THR A 634 5.43 28.76 -13.14
C THR A 634 5.32 28.14 -14.52
N TYR A 635 4.17 27.54 -14.82
CA TYR A 635 3.89 27.00 -16.15
C TYR A 635 2.42 27.21 -16.57
N PHE A 636 2.20 27.10 -17.85
CA PHE A 636 0.92 27.30 -18.50
C PHE A 636 0.53 26.05 -19.27
N VAL A 637 -0.77 25.78 -19.33
CA VAL A 637 -1.35 24.68 -20.11
C VAL A 637 -2.32 25.22 -21.15
N GLY A 638 -2.48 24.46 -22.23
CA GLY A 638 -3.49 24.78 -23.24
C GLY A 638 -4.89 24.54 -22.65
N GLN A 639 -5.75 25.55 -22.71
CA GLN A 639 -7.15 25.43 -22.31
C GLN A 639 -8.07 25.76 -23.47
N LYS A 640 -9.09 24.89 -23.66
CA LYS A 640 -10.11 25.17 -24.68
C LYS A 640 -10.95 26.35 -24.26
N MET A 641 -10.91 27.41 -25.04
CA MET A 641 -11.76 28.62 -24.88
C MET A 641 -12.83 28.59 -25.94
N TRP A 642 -14.09 28.55 -25.56
CA TRP A 642 -15.20 28.29 -26.46
C TRP A 642 -14.90 27.13 -27.41
N ASN A 643 -15.84 26.61 -28.11
CA ASN A 643 -15.66 25.38 -28.91
C ASN A 643 -14.64 25.48 -30.07
N THR A 644 -14.05 26.62 -30.32
CA THR A 644 -13.23 26.90 -31.52
C THR A 644 -11.84 27.46 -31.28
N SER A 645 -11.52 27.85 -30.06
CA SER A 645 -10.24 28.54 -29.78
C SER A 645 -9.51 27.90 -28.62
N THR A 646 -8.18 27.79 -28.71
CA THR A 646 -7.32 27.36 -27.62
C THR A 646 -6.62 28.58 -27.02
N GLY A 647 -6.72 28.77 -25.73
CA GLY A 647 -5.96 29.74 -24.94
C GLY A 647 -4.93 29.06 -24.05
N LEU A 648 -4.11 29.90 -23.40
CA LEU A 648 -3.20 29.43 -22.34
C LEU A 648 -3.81 29.82 -20.99
N SER A 649 -3.89 28.83 -20.11
CA SER A 649 -4.25 29.02 -18.70
C SER A 649 -3.01 28.77 -17.83
N MET A 650 -2.83 29.59 -16.80
CA MET A 650 -1.79 29.32 -15.81
C MET A 650 -2.17 28.08 -15.01
N ALA A 651 -1.30 27.07 -14.99
CA ALA A 651 -1.52 25.84 -14.25
C ALA A 651 -0.84 25.87 -12.87
N ASN A 652 0.28 26.59 -12.73
CA ASN A 652 0.96 26.75 -11.45
C ASN A 652 1.67 28.10 -11.35
N ILE A 653 1.70 28.69 -10.16
CA ILE A 653 2.57 29.80 -9.78
C ILE A 653 3.77 29.21 -9.06
N GLY A 654 4.96 29.35 -9.64
CA GLY A 654 6.19 28.81 -9.09
C GLY A 654 6.56 29.42 -7.74
N ASN A 655 7.03 28.57 -6.85
CA ASN A 655 7.59 28.97 -5.58
C ASN A 655 9.11 28.68 -5.58
N THR A 656 9.95 29.71 -5.76
CA THR A 656 11.41 29.55 -5.81
C THR A 656 12.02 29.16 -4.48
N GLN A 657 11.28 29.26 -3.38
CA GLN A 657 11.74 28.85 -2.04
C GLN A 657 11.30 27.43 -1.67
N LEU A 658 10.59 26.73 -2.56
CA LEU A 658 10.06 25.40 -2.31
C LEU A 658 11.21 24.42 -2.08
N GLN A 659 11.10 23.64 -1.02
CA GLN A 659 12.11 22.66 -0.61
C GLN A 659 11.48 21.36 -0.11
N TRP A 660 12.33 20.38 0.20
CA TRP A 660 11.97 19.12 0.85
C TRP A 660 11.43 19.34 2.27
N GLU A 661 10.61 18.43 2.75
CA GLU A 661 10.31 18.33 4.19
C GLU A 661 11.54 17.82 4.93
N THR A 662 11.80 18.33 6.12
CA THR A 662 12.99 17.96 6.91
C THR A 662 12.60 17.27 8.20
N THR A 663 13.05 16.04 8.40
CA THR A 663 12.83 15.26 9.62
C THR A 663 14.12 15.14 10.42
N ALA A 664 14.13 15.71 11.63
CA ALA A 664 15.16 15.49 12.64
C ALA A 664 14.69 14.38 13.58
N ARG A 665 15.40 13.23 13.58
CA ARG A 665 15.01 12.03 14.32
C ARG A 665 16.08 11.60 15.30
N TRP A 666 15.69 11.37 16.55
CA TRP A 666 16.46 10.73 17.57
C TRP A 666 15.98 9.31 17.80
N THR A 667 16.89 8.37 17.94
CA THR A 667 16.58 6.97 18.24
C THR A 667 17.40 6.47 19.40
N ALA A 668 16.84 5.56 20.20
CA ALA A 668 17.53 4.86 21.27
C ALA A 668 17.08 3.41 21.29
N GLY A 669 17.99 2.47 21.26
CA GLY A 669 17.67 1.05 21.15
C GLY A 669 18.42 0.18 22.15
N LEU A 670 17.83 -0.97 22.44
CA LEU A 670 18.36 -2.03 23.29
C LEU A 670 18.19 -3.38 22.59
N ASP A 671 19.27 -4.11 22.42
CA ASP A 671 19.23 -5.52 22.04
C ASP A 671 19.74 -6.37 23.18
N LEU A 672 18.95 -7.34 23.58
CA LEU A 672 19.22 -8.20 24.69
C LEU A 672 19.03 -9.67 24.27
N SER A 673 20.01 -10.52 24.62
CA SER A 673 19.89 -11.96 24.46
C SER A 673 20.24 -12.65 25.77
N LEU A 674 19.33 -13.47 26.24
CA LEU A 674 19.38 -14.14 27.54
C LEU A 674 19.27 -15.66 27.41
N LEU A 675 19.67 -16.37 28.50
CA LEU A 675 19.45 -17.82 28.70
C LEU A 675 20.03 -18.66 27.55
N ASP A 676 21.31 -18.51 27.27
CA ASP A 676 22.02 -19.17 26.15
C ASP A 676 21.36 -18.82 24.80
N ASN A 677 21.01 -17.55 24.59
CA ASN A 677 20.32 -17.02 23.42
C ASN A 677 18.92 -17.61 23.21
N ARG A 678 18.27 -18.09 24.27
CA ARG A 678 16.89 -18.59 24.17
C ARG A 678 15.83 -17.50 24.20
N LEU A 679 16.11 -16.39 24.87
CA LEU A 679 15.23 -15.22 24.90
C LEU A 679 15.94 -14.05 24.25
N GLY A 680 15.38 -13.51 23.18
CA GLY A 680 15.78 -12.31 22.49
C GLY A 680 14.78 -11.19 22.73
N VAL A 681 15.28 -9.98 23.03
CA VAL A 681 14.50 -8.77 23.16
C VAL A 681 15.16 -7.70 22.31
N ASN A 682 14.39 -7.10 21.41
CA ASN A 682 14.77 -5.90 20.68
C ASN A 682 13.78 -4.79 21.04
N PHE A 683 14.27 -3.66 21.49
CA PHE A 683 13.48 -2.48 21.80
C PHE A 683 14.11 -1.28 21.13
N ASN A 684 13.29 -0.46 20.49
CA ASN A 684 13.72 0.79 19.88
C ASN A 684 12.69 1.88 20.21
N TYR A 685 13.18 3.02 20.67
CA TYR A 685 12.40 4.24 20.89
C TYR A 685 12.83 5.29 19.87
N PHE A 686 11.89 6.03 19.34
CA PHE A 686 12.17 7.13 18.42
C PHE A 686 11.39 8.41 18.81
N TYR A 687 12.03 9.53 18.51
CA TYR A 687 11.41 10.86 18.53
C TYR A 687 11.85 11.59 17.28
N GLY A 688 10.88 11.96 16.44
CA GLY A 688 11.08 12.69 15.18
C GLY A 688 10.30 14.00 15.18
N LYS A 689 10.94 15.07 14.70
CA LYS A 689 10.28 16.34 14.38
C LYS A 689 10.45 16.59 12.89
N THR A 690 9.33 16.70 12.16
CA THR A 690 9.31 17.09 10.76
C THR A 690 8.92 18.56 10.67
N SER A 691 9.73 19.35 10.01
CA SER A 691 9.53 20.78 9.71
C SER A 691 9.41 20.97 8.20
N ASN A 692 8.99 22.17 7.78
CA ASN A 692 8.81 22.51 6.38
C ASN A 692 7.83 21.56 5.67
N LEU A 693 6.74 21.18 6.35
CA LEU A 693 5.72 20.33 5.74
C LEU A 693 5.22 20.95 4.43
N LEU A 694 5.13 20.13 3.41
CA LEU A 694 4.59 20.51 2.12
C LEU A 694 3.07 20.62 2.21
N SER A 695 2.53 21.75 1.81
CA SER A 695 1.09 22.01 1.85
C SER A 695 0.63 22.82 0.65
N LEU A 696 -0.60 22.56 0.21
CA LEU A 696 -1.31 23.37 -0.75
C LEU A 696 -1.99 24.52 -0.01
N SER A 697 -1.44 25.72 -0.19
CA SER A 697 -2.00 26.95 0.40
C SER A 697 -3.01 27.58 -0.54
N ALA A 698 -4.18 27.96 -0.01
CA ALA A 698 -5.19 28.65 -0.77
C ALA A 698 -4.66 30.00 -1.30
N LEU A 699 -4.96 30.31 -2.54
CA LEU A 699 -4.66 31.56 -3.19
C LEU A 699 -5.92 32.43 -3.33
N SER A 700 -5.71 33.73 -3.44
CA SER A 700 -6.81 34.63 -3.81
C SER A 700 -7.33 34.29 -5.21
N TYR A 701 -8.65 34.25 -5.39
CA TYR A 701 -9.29 33.98 -6.69
C TYR A 701 -8.81 34.91 -7.82
N VAL A 702 -8.28 36.10 -7.47
CA VAL A 702 -7.71 37.04 -8.43
C VAL A 702 -6.47 36.48 -9.16
N SER A 703 -5.79 35.50 -8.56
CA SER A 703 -4.61 34.82 -9.16
C SER A 703 -4.97 33.88 -10.31
N GLY A 704 -6.23 33.50 -10.45
CA GLY A 704 -6.68 32.47 -11.41
C GLY A 704 -6.39 31.04 -11.00
N LEU A 705 -5.76 30.81 -9.82
CA LEU A 705 -5.47 29.51 -9.26
C LEU A 705 -6.10 29.40 -7.88
N LYS A 706 -6.48 28.16 -7.53
CA LYS A 706 -7.06 27.87 -6.21
C LYS A 706 -5.99 27.74 -5.13
N THR A 707 -4.88 27.09 -5.45
CA THR A 707 -3.82 26.75 -4.49
C THR A 707 -2.43 26.86 -5.12
N ASN A 708 -1.40 26.94 -4.27
CA ASN A 708 0.00 26.70 -4.66
C ASN A 708 0.76 25.96 -3.55
N TRP A 709 1.85 25.30 -3.93
CA TRP A 709 2.71 24.58 -3.00
C TRP A 709 3.55 25.53 -2.14
N LYS A 710 3.58 25.27 -0.84
CA LYS A 710 4.43 25.96 0.15
C LYS A 710 4.97 25.00 1.19
N ASN A 711 6.14 25.30 1.72
CA ASN A 711 6.66 24.68 2.94
C ASN A 711 6.10 25.42 4.14
N SER A 712 5.20 24.77 4.89
CA SER A 712 4.58 25.40 6.05
C SER A 712 4.03 24.33 7.01
N GLY A 713 4.30 24.53 8.27
CA GLY A 713 3.87 23.63 9.31
C GLY A 713 4.97 22.70 9.83
N GLU A 714 4.69 22.13 10.98
CA GLU A 714 5.56 21.20 11.69
C GLU A 714 4.72 20.10 12.36
N MET A 715 5.27 18.89 12.43
CA MET A 715 4.71 17.80 13.20
C MET A 715 5.80 17.09 14.00
N LYS A 716 5.38 16.38 15.03
CA LYS A 716 6.26 15.49 15.79
C LYS A 716 5.65 14.09 15.86
N ASN A 717 6.54 13.10 15.84
CA ASN A 717 6.22 11.70 16.08
C ASN A 717 7.09 11.19 17.21
N GLN A 718 6.51 10.42 18.11
CA GLN A 718 7.25 9.69 19.12
C GLN A 718 6.63 8.32 19.32
N GLY A 719 7.46 7.33 19.56
CA GLY A 719 6.96 5.98 19.70
C GLY A 719 8.04 4.97 20.02
N PHE A 720 7.62 3.73 20.06
CA PHE A 720 8.52 2.60 20.26
C PHE A 720 8.09 1.39 19.42
N ASP A 721 9.03 0.56 19.15
CA ASP A 721 8.82 -0.81 18.69
C ASP A 721 9.57 -1.79 19.61
N VAL A 722 8.93 -2.91 19.91
CA VAL A 722 9.49 -3.99 20.71
C VAL A 722 9.24 -5.33 20.02
N SER A 723 10.26 -6.18 20.00
CA SER A 723 10.14 -7.55 19.52
C SER A 723 10.72 -8.50 20.56
N LEU A 724 9.94 -9.50 20.91
CA LEU A 724 10.30 -10.58 21.82
C LEU A 724 10.37 -11.88 21.04
N SER A 725 11.41 -12.67 21.25
CA SER A 725 11.51 -14.00 20.67
C SER A 725 12.05 -14.99 21.72
N ALA A 726 11.41 -16.13 21.86
CA ALA A 726 11.78 -17.16 22.81
C ALA A 726 11.90 -18.53 22.13
N ARG A 727 13.04 -19.19 22.30
CA ARG A 727 13.20 -20.62 21.99
C ARG A 727 12.80 -21.43 23.22
N VAL A 728 11.52 -21.81 23.28
CA VAL A 728 10.93 -22.50 24.44
C VAL A 728 11.50 -23.93 24.56
N ILE A 729 11.54 -24.64 23.43
CA ILE A 729 12.14 -25.97 23.32
C ILE A 729 13.21 -25.91 22.22
N ASP A 730 14.40 -26.36 22.51
CA ASP A 730 15.50 -26.49 21.57
C ASP A 730 16.21 -27.85 21.79
N LEU A 731 15.55 -28.88 21.31
CA LEU A 731 16.04 -30.28 21.32
C LEU A 731 16.36 -30.70 19.88
N LYS A 732 17.06 -31.83 19.72
CA LYS A 732 17.44 -32.32 18.40
C LYS A 732 16.24 -32.52 17.47
N ASP A 733 15.17 -33.17 17.96
CA ASP A 733 13.99 -33.54 17.19
C ASP A 733 12.81 -32.59 17.41
N TRP A 734 12.83 -31.78 18.48
CA TRP A 734 11.77 -30.83 18.81
C TRP A 734 12.33 -29.42 18.97
N LYS A 735 11.80 -28.48 18.23
CA LYS A 735 12.08 -27.07 18.41
C LYS A 735 10.75 -26.32 18.49
N TRP A 736 10.65 -25.45 19.47
CA TRP A 736 9.49 -24.57 19.59
C TRP A 736 9.97 -23.15 19.88
N SER A 737 9.61 -22.25 18.98
CA SER A 737 9.86 -20.82 19.10
C SER A 737 8.55 -20.07 19.20
N LEU A 738 8.50 -19.07 20.07
CA LEU A 738 7.39 -18.17 20.28
C LEU A 738 7.90 -16.74 20.18
N GLY A 739 7.13 -15.85 19.57
CA GLY A 739 7.48 -14.44 19.57
C GLY A 739 6.27 -13.54 19.49
N ALA A 740 6.48 -12.30 19.88
CA ALA A 740 5.51 -11.22 19.79
C ALA A 740 6.22 -9.92 19.46
N SER A 741 5.58 -9.08 18.70
CA SER A 741 6.05 -7.73 18.45
C SER A 741 4.94 -6.70 18.67
N ALA A 742 5.30 -5.51 19.14
CA ALA A 742 4.39 -4.41 19.37
C ALA A 742 5.04 -3.09 18.96
N GLY A 743 4.32 -2.31 18.17
CA GLY A 743 4.66 -0.95 17.78
C GLY A 743 3.61 0.03 18.27
N HIS A 744 4.06 1.22 18.65
CA HIS A 744 3.23 2.35 19.04
C HIS A 744 3.82 3.62 18.49
N TYR A 745 2.98 4.53 18.04
CA TYR A 745 3.39 5.91 17.78
C TYR A 745 2.30 6.91 18.16
N LYS A 746 2.74 8.09 18.55
CA LYS A 746 1.89 9.25 18.73
C LYS A 746 2.35 10.34 17.78
N ASN A 747 1.46 10.77 16.91
CA ASN A 747 1.64 11.89 16.00
C ASN A 747 0.97 13.14 16.58
N GLU A 748 1.56 14.32 16.37
CA GLU A 748 0.98 15.59 16.77
C GLU A 748 1.44 16.72 15.85
N LEU A 749 0.51 17.49 15.31
CA LEU A 749 0.77 18.71 14.57
C LEU A 749 1.16 19.83 15.54
N THR A 750 2.36 20.39 15.37
CA THR A 750 2.89 21.43 16.29
C THR A 750 2.79 22.82 15.71
N SER A 751 2.70 22.97 14.39
CA SER A 751 2.53 24.25 13.70
C SER A 751 1.80 24.04 12.37
N LEU A 752 0.86 24.94 12.06
CA LEU A 752 0.18 25.03 10.75
C LEU A 752 -0.05 26.51 10.40
N PRO A 753 -0.08 26.88 9.11
CA PRO A 753 -0.16 28.30 8.69
C PRO A 753 -1.33 29.06 9.28
N ASN A 754 -2.51 28.45 9.35
CA ASN A 754 -3.73 29.05 9.87
C ASN A 754 -4.23 28.36 11.16
N GLY A 755 -3.36 27.57 11.81
CA GLY A 755 -3.70 26.81 13.03
C GLY A 755 -4.51 25.54 12.78
N SER A 756 -5.39 25.54 11.80
CA SER A 756 -6.19 24.37 11.40
C SER A 756 -6.71 24.46 9.97
N PHE A 757 -7.00 23.32 9.37
CA PHE A 757 -7.81 23.18 8.15
C PHE A 757 -8.59 21.87 8.18
N ILE A 758 -9.69 21.84 7.44
CA ILE A 758 -10.54 20.67 7.26
C ILE A 758 -10.43 20.22 5.82
N THR A 759 -10.21 18.92 5.62
CA THR A 759 -10.28 18.26 4.31
C THR A 759 -11.53 17.40 4.27
N GLU A 760 -12.40 17.63 3.32
CA GLU A 760 -13.55 16.76 3.10
C GLU A 760 -13.15 15.56 2.24
N LEU A 761 -13.36 14.35 2.76
CA LEU A 761 -13.06 13.08 2.11
C LEU A 761 -14.24 12.13 2.29
N TYR A 762 -14.79 11.63 1.19
CA TYR A 762 -15.92 10.69 1.21
C TYR A 762 -17.12 11.22 2.04
N GLY A 763 -17.40 12.52 1.91
CA GLY A 763 -18.44 13.21 2.67
C GLY A 763 -18.20 13.28 4.18
N GLY A 764 -17.02 12.95 4.67
CA GLY A 764 -16.55 13.11 6.04
C GLY A 764 -15.51 14.21 6.17
N ASN A 765 -15.43 14.83 7.33
CA ASN A 765 -14.45 15.88 7.60
C ASN A 765 -13.25 15.31 8.35
N VAL A 766 -12.08 15.53 7.80
CA VAL A 766 -10.78 15.19 8.39
C VAL A 766 -10.11 16.49 8.83
N LEU A 767 -9.87 16.62 10.13
CA LEU A 767 -9.28 17.81 10.73
C LEU A 767 -7.76 17.66 10.84
N SER A 768 -7.05 18.66 10.39
CA SER A 768 -5.65 18.92 10.73
C SER A 768 -5.56 20.18 11.57
N GLN A 769 -5.23 20.06 12.85
CA GLN A 769 -5.19 21.18 13.80
C GLN A 769 -3.95 21.08 14.69
N VAL A 770 -3.38 22.23 15.06
CA VAL A 770 -2.28 22.28 16.03
C VAL A 770 -2.72 21.67 17.36
N GLY A 771 -1.94 20.73 17.87
CA GLY A 771 -2.20 20.00 19.11
C GLY A 771 -2.98 18.69 18.94
N THR A 772 -3.43 18.36 17.71
CA THR A 772 -4.06 17.06 17.40
C THR A 772 -3.15 16.17 16.57
N ALA A 773 -3.50 14.89 16.44
CA ALA A 773 -2.90 14.01 15.47
C ALA A 773 -3.31 14.43 14.05
N ALA A 774 -2.51 14.03 13.03
CA ALA A 774 -2.86 14.23 11.64
C ALA A 774 -4.01 13.29 11.26
N GLY A 775 -5.05 13.85 10.61
CA GLY A 775 -6.11 13.05 10.02
C GLY A 775 -7.20 12.59 11.00
N VAL A 776 -7.45 13.32 12.09
CA VAL A 776 -8.54 12.98 13.02
C VAL A 776 -9.90 13.30 12.42
N PHE A 777 -10.90 12.47 12.72
CA PHE A 777 -12.27 12.67 12.26
C PHE A 777 -12.95 13.79 13.07
N TYR A 778 -13.59 14.71 12.37
CA TYR A 778 -14.19 15.92 12.93
C TYR A 778 -15.62 16.09 12.49
N GLY A 779 -16.56 15.94 13.39
CA GLY A 779 -17.98 15.93 13.06
C GLY A 779 -18.88 16.16 14.25
N TYR A 780 -20.16 15.89 14.07
CA TYR A 780 -21.15 16.04 15.10
C TYR A 780 -21.14 14.86 16.07
N LYS A 781 -21.46 15.15 17.32
CA LYS A 781 -21.76 14.12 18.30
C LYS A 781 -23.25 13.91 18.39
N THR A 782 -23.69 12.66 18.58
CA THR A 782 -25.09 12.26 18.65
C THR A 782 -25.46 11.75 20.04
N ASP A 783 -26.73 11.89 20.43
CA ASP A 783 -27.33 11.40 21.69
C ASP A 783 -28.63 10.61 21.40
N GLY A 784 -28.57 9.68 20.42
CA GLY A 784 -29.71 8.88 19.97
C GLY A 784 -30.66 9.64 19.04
N VAL A 785 -31.92 9.27 19.05
CA VAL A 785 -33.01 9.80 18.21
C VAL A 785 -34.10 10.37 19.09
N PHE A 786 -34.71 11.48 18.69
CA PHE A 786 -35.89 12.01 19.40
C PHE A 786 -37.03 11.00 19.33
N SER A 787 -37.37 10.37 20.45
CA SER A 787 -38.38 9.33 20.51
C SER A 787 -39.81 9.87 20.39
N THR A 788 -40.05 11.10 20.89
CA THR A 788 -41.36 11.76 20.90
C THR A 788 -41.28 13.20 20.41
N THR A 789 -42.41 13.75 20.04
CA THR A 789 -42.56 15.16 19.64
C THR A 789 -42.32 16.06 20.83
N GLU A 790 -42.76 15.68 22.05
CA GLU A 790 -42.53 16.46 23.29
C GLU A 790 -41.02 16.58 23.59
N GLU A 791 -40.26 15.50 23.36
CA GLU A 791 -38.80 15.53 23.55
C GLU A 791 -38.13 16.49 22.56
N ALA A 792 -38.52 16.43 21.30
CA ALA A 792 -37.97 17.29 20.26
C ALA A 792 -38.32 18.77 20.49
N ASP A 793 -39.56 19.05 20.84
CA ASP A 793 -40.05 20.41 21.15
C ASP A 793 -39.37 20.97 22.43
N ALA A 794 -39.11 20.15 23.42
CA ALA A 794 -38.40 20.57 24.62
C ALA A 794 -36.93 20.88 24.38
N ALA A 795 -36.27 20.15 23.49
CA ALA A 795 -34.90 20.40 23.07
C ALA A 795 -34.79 21.68 22.20
N ALA A 796 -35.83 22.01 21.42
CA ALA A 796 -35.94 23.17 20.56
C ALA A 796 -34.75 23.36 19.60
N LEU A 797 -34.11 22.28 19.21
CA LEU A 797 -32.96 22.30 18.27
C LEU A 797 -33.42 22.57 16.84
N TYR A 798 -32.68 23.39 16.12
CA TYR A 798 -32.93 23.70 14.71
C TYR A 798 -31.65 23.91 13.93
N GLN A 799 -31.73 23.80 12.62
CA GLN A 799 -30.72 24.20 11.67
C GLN A 799 -31.19 25.43 10.86
N ILE A 800 -30.25 26.18 10.31
CA ILE A 800 -30.50 27.32 9.42
C ILE A 800 -29.94 27.00 8.06
N ASP A 801 -30.76 27.09 7.03
CA ASP A 801 -30.32 26.88 5.65
C ASP A 801 -29.65 28.16 5.06
N GLU A 802 -29.13 28.05 3.82
CA GLU A 802 -28.48 29.17 3.12
C GLU A 802 -29.38 30.37 2.90
N THR A 803 -30.72 30.19 2.96
CA THR A 803 -31.70 31.27 2.82
C THR A 803 -32.01 31.96 4.14
N GLY A 804 -31.51 31.42 5.26
CA GLY A 804 -31.80 31.89 6.61
C GLY A 804 -33.07 31.27 7.22
N ALA A 805 -33.70 30.28 6.58
CA ALA A 805 -34.89 29.63 7.09
C ALA A 805 -34.52 28.60 8.19
N LYS A 806 -35.33 28.57 9.24
CA LYS A 806 -35.18 27.63 10.37
C LYS A 806 -35.90 26.33 10.12
N THR A 807 -35.22 25.23 10.26
CA THR A 807 -35.81 23.88 10.23
C THR A 807 -35.57 23.21 11.58
N TYR A 808 -36.66 22.98 12.32
CA TYR A 808 -36.61 22.33 13.64
C TYR A 808 -36.52 20.80 13.49
N PHE A 809 -35.69 20.18 14.32
CA PHE A 809 -35.68 18.73 14.46
C PHE A 809 -37.01 18.24 15.09
N ARG A 810 -37.45 17.06 14.69
CA ARG A 810 -38.73 16.48 15.06
C ARG A 810 -38.57 15.07 15.61
N ALA A 811 -39.63 14.50 16.15
CA ALA A 811 -39.64 13.07 16.50
C ALA A 811 -39.17 12.21 15.34
N GLY A 812 -38.29 11.28 15.63
CA GLY A 812 -37.60 10.43 14.67
C GLY A 812 -36.35 11.02 14.03
N ASP A 813 -36.04 12.31 14.26
CA ASP A 813 -34.77 12.88 13.79
C ASP A 813 -33.61 12.57 14.77
N MET A 814 -32.39 12.59 14.24
CA MET A 814 -31.18 12.42 15.04
C MET A 814 -31.02 13.57 16.01
N LYS A 815 -30.76 13.24 17.29
CA LYS A 815 -30.49 14.20 18.34
C LYS A 815 -29.01 14.51 18.38
N PHE A 816 -28.65 15.66 17.81
CA PHE A 816 -27.27 16.16 17.82
C PHE A 816 -26.98 16.92 19.11
N VAL A 817 -25.77 16.83 19.59
CA VAL A 817 -25.30 17.56 20.77
C VAL A 817 -25.04 19.03 20.40
N ASP A 818 -25.75 19.93 21.00
CA ASP A 818 -25.54 21.40 20.97
C ASP A 818 -24.35 21.74 21.87
N GLY A 819 -23.19 21.96 21.31
CA GLY A 819 -21.92 22.14 22.02
C GLY A 819 -21.78 23.52 22.66
N ASP A 820 -22.39 24.56 22.08
CA ASP A 820 -22.31 25.95 22.54
C ASP A 820 -23.59 26.43 23.26
N GLY A 821 -24.64 25.59 23.30
CA GLY A 821 -25.89 25.84 24.00
C GLY A 821 -26.78 26.92 23.37
N ASN A 822 -26.65 27.13 22.05
CA ASN A 822 -27.41 28.16 21.32
C ASN A 822 -28.66 27.64 20.60
N HIS A 823 -28.98 26.33 20.72
CA HIS A 823 -30.04 25.60 20.05
C HIS A 823 -29.91 25.51 18.50
N ILE A 824 -28.79 25.96 17.90
CA ILE A 824 -28.54 25.93 16.47
C ILE A 824 -27.49 24.86 16.17
N ILE A 825 -27.87 23.78 15.52
CA ILE A 825 -26.90 22.77 15.11
C ILE A 825 -26.21 23.22 13.83
N ASN A 826 -24.92 23.54 13.96
CA ASN A 826 -24.06 24.05 12.88
C ASN A 826 -22.60 23.62 13.08
N GLU A 827 -21.68 24.12 12.25
CA GLU A 827 -20.25 23.75 12.29
C GLU A 827 -19.55 24.01 13.64
N LYS A 828 -20.11 24.85 14.52
CA LYS A 828 -19.53 25.14 15.84
C LYS A 828 -19.76 24.01 16.83
N ASP A 829 -20.72 23.12 16.55
CA ASP A 829 -21.01 21.94 17.36
C ASP A 829 -20.16 20.74 16.98
N MET A 830 -19.36 20.87 15.90
CA MET A 830 -18.44 19.84 15.51
C MET A 830 -17.27 19.74 16.50
N GLN A 831 -16.83 18.52 16.72
CA GLN A 831 -15.70 18.20 17.58
C GLN A 831 -14.92 16.99 17.02
N VAL A 832 -13.75 16.67 17.57
CA VAL A 832 -13.04 15.44 17.25
C VAL A 832 -13.89 14.26 17.72
N ILE A 833 -14.27 13.39 16.80
CA ILE A 833 -15.15 12.23 17.03
C ILE A 833 -14.42 10.89 16.85
N GLY A 834 -13.17 10.88 16.38
CA GLY A 834 -12.37 9.67 16.25
C GLY A 834 -10.94 9.94 15.81
N ASP A 835 -10.03 8.99 16.07
CA ASP A 835 -8.63 9.00 15.69
C ASP A 835 -8.28 7.70 14.95
N PRO A 836 -7.89 7.74 13.66
CA PRO A 836 -7.53 6.54 12.89
C PRO A 836 -6.15 5.96 13.26
N ASN A 837 -5.39 6.62 14.14
CA ASN A 837 -4.06 6.13 14.54
C ASN A 837 -4.20 5.03 15.61
N PRO A 838 -3.53 3.87 15.44
CA PRO A 838 -3.62 2.81 16.44
C PRO A 838 -2.78 3.13 17.68
N ASP A 839 -3.30 2.74 18.84
CA ASP A 839 -2.55 2.74 20.10
C ASP A 839 -1.46 1.65 20.11
N LEU A 840 -1.75 0.50 19.50
CA LEU A 840 -0.82 -0.62 19.45
C LEU A 840 -1.07 -1.47 18.21
N TYR A 841 0.01 -1.84 17.51
CA TYR A 841 -0.05 -2.74 16.37
C TYR A 841 1.13 -3.72 16.39
N GLY A 842 1.00 -4.85 15.70
CA GLY A 842 2.07 -5.83 15.67
C GLY A 842 1.64 -7.22 15.29
N ASN A 843 2.48 -8.18 15.64
CA ASN A 843 2.21 -9.59 15.39
C ASN A 843 2.59 -10.50 16.56
N ILE A 844 1.99 -11.67 16.58
CA ILE A 844 2.33 -12.78 17.49
C ILE A 844 2.57 -13.99 16.61
N PHE A 845 3.68 -14.68 16.80
CA PHE A 845 3.99 -15.86 16.01
C PHE A 845 4.47 -17.02 16.87
N THR A 846 4.21 -18.22 16.39
CA THR A 846 4.76 -19.46 16.94
C THR A 846 5.21 -20.38 15.82
N ASN A 847 6.39 -20.97 15.97
CA ASN A 847 6.93 -21.98 15.09
C ASN A 847 7.23 -23.24 15.90
N VAL A 848 6.65 -24.37 15.51
CA VAL A 848 6.88 -25.68 16.11
C VAL A 848 7.45 -26.61 15.04
N ARG A 849 8.63 -27.13 15.28
CA ARG A 849 9.27 -28.10 14.40
C ARG A 849 9.49 -29.42 15.12
N TRP A 850 8.96 -30.47 14.54
CA TRP A 850 9.19 -31.87 14.96
C TRP A 850 9.85 -32.66 13.83
N LYS A 851 11.15 -32.94 13.97
CA LYS A 851 11.96 -33.54 12.89
C LYS A 851 11.81 -32.73 11.59
N ASN A 852 11.15 -33.29 10.60
CA ASN A 852 10.93 -32.70 9.28
C ASN A 852 9.57 -32.00 9.12
N LEU A 853 8.71 -32.05 10.14
CA LEU A 853 7.42 -31.38 10.16
C LEU A 853 7.57 -30.02 10.83
N SER A 854 7.10 -28.97 10.20
CA SER A 854 7.05 -27.60 10.74
C SER A 854 5.63 -27.08 10.72
N LEU A 855 5.23 -26.42 11.80
CA LEU A 855 3.97 -25.66 11.92
C LEU A 855 4.33 -24.21 12.26
N ASP A 856 3.87 -23.30 11.42
CA ASP A 856 4.02 -21.86 11.60
C ASP A 856 2.64 -21.24 11.77
N VAL A 857 2.47 -20.38 12.77
CA VAL A 857 1.22 -19.65 13.03
C VAL A 857 1.56 -18.20 13.29
N VAL A 858 0.84 -17.30 12.63
CA VAL A 858 1.01 -15.84 12.76
C VAL A 858 -0.34 -15.17 12.99
N PHE A 859 -0.40 -14.35 14.03
CA PHE A 859 -1.49 -13.41 14.29
C PHE A 859 -1.01 -11.99 14.04
N ASN A 860 -1.83 -11.17 13.38
CA ASN A 860 -1.63 -9.74 13.26
C ASN A 860 -2.71 -9.01 14.04
N TYR A 861 -2.40 -7.85 14.61
CA TYR A 861 -3.34 -7.04 15.36
C TYR A 861 -3.10 -5.53 15.20
N SER A 862 -4.19 -4.78 15.28
CA SER A 862 -4.22 -3.33 15.45
C SER A 862 -5.28 -3.00 16.50
N LEU A 863 -4.96 -2.15 17.46
CA LEU A 863 -5.82 -1.84 18.60
C LEU A 863 -5.89 -0.33 18.81
N GLY A 864 -7.08 0.19 19.13
CA GLY A 864 -7.31 1.57 19.52
C GLY A 864 -7.43 2.56 18.35
N ASN A 865 -7.55 2.08 17.11
CA ASN A 865 -7.84 2.91 15.96
C ASN A 865 -9.33 3.02 15.69
N ASP A 866 -9.82 4.23 15.43
CA ASP A 866 -11.18 4.47 14.97
C ASP A 866 -11.26 4.42 13.44
N VAL A 867 -12.44 4.02 12.95
CA VAL A 867 -12.74 3.87 11.53
C VAL A 867 -13.99 4.66 11.19
N TYR A 868 -13.92 5.46 10.13
CA TYR A 868 -15.08 6.00 9.46
C TYR A 868 -15.62 4.99 8.46
N ASN A 869 -16.76 4.37 8.76
CA ASN A 869 -17.44 3.43 7.88
C ASN A 869 -18.33 4.20 6.87
N TYR A 870 -17.69 4.68 5.79
CA TYR A 870 -18.40 5.42 4.73
C TYR A 870 -19.42 4.55 4.00
N GLN A 871 -19.08 3.29 3.75
CA GLN A 871 -20.01 2.35 3.12
C GLN A 871 -21.29 2.20 3.95
N ARG A 872 -21.19 2.02 5.27
CA ARG A 872 -22.33 1.94 6.19
C ARG A 872 -23.15 3.23 6.17
N ARG A 873 -22.49 4.41 6.13
CA ARG A 873 -23.21 5.68 6.02
C ARG A 873 -24.08 5.74 4.78
N LEU A 874 -23.62 5.23 3.65
CA LEU A 874 -24.41 5.18 2.42
C LEU A 874 -25.56 4.18 2.51
N LEU A 875 -25.33 3.03 3.14
CA LEU A 875 -26.29 1.92 3.25
C LEU A 875 -27.26 2.03 4.44
N GLU A 876 -27.10 3.03 5.31
CA GLU A 876 -27.97 3.28 6.47
C GLU A 876 -28.40 4.76 6.55
N SER A 877 -28.28 5.50 5.46
CA SER A 877 -28.69 6.92 5.42
C SER A 877 -30.21 7.10 5.48
N GLY A 878 -30.98 6.15 4.98
CA GLY A 878 -32.42 6.25 4.88
C GLY A 878 -32.91 7.42 4.01
N SER A 879 -32.08 7.87 3.04
CA SER A 879 -32.33 9.10 2.29
C SER A 879 -32.51 8.94 0.79
N ARG A 880 -32.22 7.76 0.24
CA ARG A 880 -32.26 7.44 -1.19
C ARG A 880 -32.96 6.12 -1.46
N PHE A 881 -33.41 5.91 -2.71
CA PHE A 881 -34.00 4.66 -3.15
C PHE A 881 -32.95 3.59 -3.45
N HIS A 882 -31.86 3.60 -2.72
CA HIS A 882 -30.87 2.54 -2.67
C HIS A 882 -31.25 1.50 -1.64
N ASN A 883 -30.94 0.22 -1.86
CA ASN A 883 -31.14 -0.79 -0.84
C ASN A 883 -30.34 -0.43 0.42
N GLN A 884 -30.82 -0.86 1.55
CA GLN A 884 -30.27 -0.53 2.88
C GLN A 884 -29.94 -1.83 3.61
N THR A 885 -29.06 -1.72 4.63
CA THR A 885 -28.81 -2.87 5.52
C THR A 885 -30.04 -3.20 6.37
N THR A 886 -30.11 -4.45 6.85
CA THR A 886 -31.18 -4.89 7.78
C THR A 886 -31.20 -4.10 9.09
N ALA A 887 -30.14 -3.40 9.47
CA ALA A 887 -30.12 -2.49 10.62
C ALA A 887 -31.22 -1.42 10.52
N MET A 888 -31.51 -0.95 9.30
CA MET A 888 -32.55 0.05 9.04
C MET A 888 -33.98 -0.46 9.32
N LEU A 889 -34.19 -1.74 9.58
CA LEU A 889 -35.46 -2.27 10.06
C LEU A 889 -35.81 -1.78 11.46
N SER A 890 -34.80 -1.37 12.25
CA SER A 890 -34.98 -0.81 13.60
C SER A 890 -35.12 0.72 13.59
N ARG A 891 -35.20 1.37 12.41
CA ARG A 891 -35.40 2.82 12.31
C ARG A 891 -36.64 3.29 13.03
N TRP A 892 -36.63 4.55 13.47
CA TRP A 892 -37.80 5.17 14.10
C TRP A 892 -38.96 5.24 13.07
N THR A 893 -40.14 4.74 13.47
CA THR A 893 -41.36 4.69 12.66
C THR A 893 -42.59 5.24 13.36
N HIS A 894 -42.59 5.36 14.70
CA HIS A 894 -43.75 5.84 15.47
C HIS A 894 -43.36 6.47 16.81
N GLU A 895 -44.19 7.35 17.29
CA GLU A 895 -44.05 8.02 18.59
C GLU A 895 -43.76 7.05 19.74
N GLY A 896 -42.79 7.37 20.58
CA GLY A 896 -42.39 6.60 21.74
C GLY A 896 -41.45 5.42 21.42
N GLN A 897 -41.06 5.21 20.18
CA GLN A 897 -40.07 4.19 19.83
C GLN A 897 -38.66 4.64 20.22
N GLU A 898 -38.02 3.89 21.08
CA GLU A 898 -36.61 4.08 21.43
C GLU A 898 -35.70 3.36 20.45
N THR A 899 -34.85 4.08 19.75
CA THR A 899 -33.89 3.56 18.73
C THR A 899 -32.77 4.57 18.48
N ASP A 900 -31.61 4.07 18.03
CA ASP A 900 -30.49 4.89 17.61
C ASP A 900 -30.50 5.20 16.11
N ILE A 901 -31.51 4.69 15.35
CA ILE A 901 -31.59 4.83 13.91
C ILE A 901 -32.75 5.79 13.57
N PRO A 902 -32.44 6.95 12.94
CA PRO A 902 -33.46 7.95 12.65
C PRO A 902 -34.49 7.47 11.61
N ARG A 903 -35.56 8.21 11.50
CA ARG A 903 -36.57 8.01 10.46
C ARG A 903 -36.00 8.23 9.07
N THR A 904 -36.60 7.63 8.06
CA THR A 904 -36.27 7.88 6.65
C THR A 904 -36.78 9.26 6.22
N TYR A 905 -35.97 9.94 5.37
CA TYR A 905 -36.37 11.20 4.76
C TYR A 905 -35.64 11.38 3.42
N TYR A 906 -36.41 11.53 2.33
CA TYR A 906 -35.85 11.67 1.00
C TYR A 906 -34.90 12.87 0.90
N LEU A 907 -33.69 12.65 0.36
CA LEU A 907 -32.58 13.61 0.27
C LEU A 907 -32.12 14.17 1.61
N ASP A 908 -32.50 13.53 2.71
CA ASP A 908 -32.06 13.87 4.08
C ASP A 908 -32.14 15.36 4.47
N THR A 909 -33.25 16.01 4.16
CA THR A 909 -33.45 17.44 4.50
C THR A 909 -33.22 17.73 6.00
N PRO A 910 -33.59 16.85 6.96
CA PRO A 910 -33.24 17.05 8.38
C PRO A 910 -31.76 16.95 8.67
N GLY A 911 -30.96 16.30 7.79
CA GLY A 911 -29.55 16.07 7.96
C GLY A 911 -29.23 14.94 8.94
N ASN A 912 -30.10 13.93 9.04
CA ASN A 912 -29.93 12.79 9.96
C ASN A 912 -28.69 11.94 9.67
N SER A 913 -28.24 11.90 8.39
CA SER A 913 -27.06 11.14 7.93
C SER A 913 -25.80 11.99 7.83
N ARG A 914 -25.81 13.24 8.33
CA ARG A 914 -24.57 14.06 8.34
C ARG A 914 -23.44 13.35 9.09
N PHE A 915 -22.21 13.75 8.77
CA PHE A 915 -21.02 13.13 9.33
C PHE A 915 -20.96 13.32 10.85
N SER A 916 -21.04 12.22 11.57
CA SER A 916 -21.12 12.20 13.04
C SER A 916 -20.49 10.93 13.61
N ASP A 917 -20.40 10.85 14.92
CA ASP A 917 -19.90 9.68 15.67
C ASP A 917 -20.71 8.39 15.42
N ARG A 918 -21.94 8.49 14.89
CA ARG A 918 -22.73 7.33 14.44
C ARG A 918 -21.99 6.47 13.40
N TRP A 919 -21.13 7.08 12.61
CA TRP A 919 -20.40 6.45 11.50
C TRP A 919 -18.95 6.10 11.86
N ILE A 920 -18.54 6.42 13.10
CA ILE A 920 -17.22 6.11 13.63
C ILE A 920 -17.31 4.84 14.46
N GLU A 921 -16.45 3.89 14.19
CA GLU A 921 -16.44 2.57 14.80
C GLU A 921 -15.05 2.20 15.34
N ASP A 922 -15.02 1.32 16.34
CA ASP A 922 -13.78 0.70 16.82
C ASP A 922 -13.23 -0.25 15.74
N GLY A 923 -12.14 0.16 15.08
CA GLY A 923 -11.43 -0.61 14.05
C GLY A 923 -10.46 -1.64 14.60
N SER A 924 -10.42 -1.86 15.91
CA SER A 924 -9.52 -2.82 16.53
C SER A 924 -9.77 -4.25 16.06
N TYR A 925 -8.69 -4.99 15.79
CA TYR A 925 -8.80 -6.39 15.40
C TYR A 925 -7.62 -7.23 15.87
N LEU A 926 -7.87 -8.55 16.00
CA LEU A 926 -6.88 -9.61 16.07
C LEU A 926 -7.22 -10.65 14.99
N ARG A 927 -6.28 -10.86 14.07
CA ARG A 927 -6.46 -11.77 12.91
C ARG A 927 -5.48 -12.93 12.97
N LEU A 928 -5.99 -14.15 12.85
CA LEU A 928 -5.17 -15.33 12.53
C LEU A 928 -4.80 -15.24 11.04
N LYS A 929 -3.65 -14.58 10.79
CA LYS A 929 -3.23 -14.18 9.45
C LYS A 929 -2.72 -15.35 8.63
N ASN A 930 -1.91 -16.25 9.25
CA ASN A 930 -1.34 -17.38 8.55
C ASN A 930 -1.20 -18.59 9.49
N VAL A 931 -1.53 -19.77 8.96
CA VAL A 931 -1.21 -21.06 9.55
C VAL A 931 -0.61 -21.93 8.44
N THR A 932 0.66 -22.31 8.55
CA THR A 932 1.37 -23.13 7.56
C THR A 932 1.88 -24.40 8.18
N LEU A 933 1.53 -25.53 7.59
CA LEU A 933 2.06 -26.86 7.94
C LEU A 933 2.90 -27.36 6.77
N SER A 934 4.17 -27.67 7.02
CA SER A 934 5.09 -28.16 5.99
C SER A 934 5.82 -29.42 6.44
N TYR A 935 6.07 -30.32 5.49
CA TYR A 935 6.83 -31.53 5.71
C TYR A 935 7.92 -31.68 4.65
N TYR A 936 9.17 -31.81 5.10
CA TYR A 936 10.32 -32.04 4.24
C TYR A 936 10.64 -33.54 4.16
N PHE A 937 10.59 -34.12 2.96
CA PHE A 937 11.03 -35.46 2.63
C PHE A 937 12.50 -35.44 2.21
N PRO A 938 13.45 -35.88 3.05
CA PRO A 938 14.85 -35.97 2.68
C PRO A 938 15.04 -37.17 1.73
N ILE A 939 15.21 -36.89 0.46
CA ILE A 939 15.46 -37.88 -0.57
C ILE A 939 16.86 -37.59 -1.12
N HIS A 940 17.78 -38.51 -0.95
CA HIS A 940 19.17 -38.32 -1.41
C HIS A 940 19.46 -39.29 -2.57
N THR A 941 19.07 -38.91 -3.77
CA THR A 941 19.45 -39.55 -5.02
C THR A 941 20.41 -38.67 -5.81
N THR A 942 20.92 -39.17 -6.92
CA THR A 942 21.83 -38.39 -7.80
C THR A 942 21.16 -37.11 -8.36
N TYR A 943 19.85 -37.11 -8.52
CA TYR A 943 19.09 -36.05 -9.17
C TYR A 943 18.06 -35.33 -8.26
N LEU A 944 17.75 -35.90 -7.09
CA LEU A 944 16.72 -35.41 -6.19
C LEU A 944 17.27 -35.32 -4.78
N GLN A 945 17.33 -34.08 -4.24
CA GLN A 945 17.86 -33.78 -2.90
C GLN A 945 16.76 -33.82 -1.84
N GLY A 946 15.53 -33.44 -2.22
CA GLY A 946 14.40 -33.44 -1.31
C GLY A 946 13.13 -32.87 -1.90
N ILE A 947 12.02 -33.16 -1.24
CA ILE A 947 10.71 -32.62 -1.58
C ILE A 947 10.11 -31.99 -0.31
N THR A 948 9.64 -30.76 -0.41
CA THR A 948 8.82 -30.13 0.64
C THR A 948 7.37 -30.09 0.16
N VAL A 949 6.46 -30.62 0.96
CA VAL A 949 5.01 -30.47 0.76
C VAL A 949 4.49 -29.58 1.88
N TRP A 950 3.68 -28.61 1.53
CA TRP A 950 3.12 -27.67 2.50
C TRP A 950 1.64 -27.39 2.23
N GLY A 951 0.93 -27.04 3.30
CA GLY A 951 -0.42 -26.50 3.23
C GLY A 951 -0.53 -25.29 4.13
N ALA A 952 -1.24 -24.26 3.69
CA ALA A 952 -1.43 -23.04 4.46
C ALA A 952 -2.90 -22.59 4.44
N ALA A 953 -3.29 -21.89 5.50
CA ALA A 953 -4.56 -21.18 5.57
C ALA A 953 -4.29 -19.73 5.97
N ASN A 954 -4.83 -18.79 5.19
CA ASN A 954 -4.65 -17.35 5.43
C ASN A 954 -5.98 -16.69 5.79
N ASN A 955 -5.93 -15.66 6.64
CA ASN A 955 -7.09 -14.86 7.11
C ASN A 955 -8.20 -15.73 7.74
N LEU A 956 -7.81 -16.82 8.43
CA LEU A 956 -8.74 -17.86 8.86
C LEU A 956 -9.80 -17.36 9.85
N LEU A 957 -9.40 -16.52 10.81
CA LEU A 957 -10.26 -15.95 11.83
C LEU A 957 -9.90 -14.46 12.06
N THR A 958 -10.91 -13.60 12.15
CA THR A 958 -10.76 -12.20 12.54
C THR A 958 -11.69 -11.90 13.70
N PHE A 959 -11.11 -11.45 14.81
CA PHE A 959 -11.83 -11.01 16.01
C PHE A 959 -11.88 -9.48 15.99
N THR A 960 -13.07 -8.91 15.82
CA THR A 960 -13.28 -7.47 15.73
C THR A 960 -14.72 -7.12 16.14
N LYS A 961 -14.93 -5.87 16.53
CA LYS A 961 -16.26 -5.28 16.74
C LYS A 961 -16.73 -4.48 15.53
N TYR A 962 -15.85 -4.30 14.54
CA TYR A 962 -16.15 -3.55 13.34
C TYR A 962 -17.32 -4.19 12.58
N LEU A 963 -18.26 -3.38 12.10
CA LEU A 963 -19.48 -3.84 11.44
C LEU A 963 -19.30 -4.08 9.94
N GLY A 964 -18.32 -3.45 9.32
CA GLY A 964 -17.98 -3.66 7.90
C GLY A 964 -17.47 -5.08 7.59
N ALA A 965 -17.14 -5.32 6.34
CA ALA A 965 -16.69 -6.62 5.88
C ALA A 965 -15.29 -7.00 6.36
N ASP A 966 -14.37 -6.02 6.40
CA ASP A 966 -12.98 -6.19 6.84
C ASP A 966 -12.53 -4.95 7.63
N PRO A 967 -11.93 -5.08 8.83
CA PRO A 967 -11.41 -3.94 9.59
C PRO A 967 -10.07 -3.41 9.06
N GLU A 968 -9.43 -4.09 8.10
CA GLU A 968 -8.14 -3.73 7.51
C GLU A 968 -8.32 -3.31 6.06
N PHE A 969 -8.23 -2.01 5.79
CA PHE A 969 -8.45 -1.39 4.47
C PHE A 969 -7.73 -0.04 4.38
N SER A 970 -7.62 0.49 3.14
CA SER A 970 -7.17 1.85 2.86
C SER A 970 -7.98 2.42 1.70
N ALA A 971 -8.66 3.55 1.90
CA ALA A 971 -9.51 4.16 0.87
C ALA A 971 -8.70 4.62 -0.37
N ASP A 972 -7.52 5.20 -0.12
CA ASP A 972 -6.55 5.64 -1.13
C ASP A 972 -5.12 5.68 -0.56
N ASN A 973 -4.19 6.33 -1.26
CA ASN A 973 -2.78 6.44 -0.83
C ASN A 973 -2.49 7.66 0.07
N SER A 974 -3.47 8.53 0.34
CA SER A 974 -3.30 9.72 1.16
C SER A 974 -3.15 9.36 2.65
N VAL A 975 -2.32 10.10 3.36
CA VAL A 975 -2.23 10.03 4.82
C VAL A 975 -3.55 10.41 5.49
N LEU A 976 -4.29 11.34 4.89
CA LEU A 976 -5.54 11.88 5.44
C LEU A 976 -6.75 10.94 5.25
N SER A 977 -6.69 10.00 4.32
CA SER A 977 -7.76 9.02 4.06
C SER A 977 -7.65 7.74 4.89
N ARG A 978 -6.64 7.64 5.75
CA ARG A 978 -6.49 6.47 6.63
C ARG A 978 -7.70 6.32 7.56
N GLY A 979 -8.10 5.08 7.76
CA GLY A 979 -9.29 4.77 8.58
C GLY A 979 -10.63 5.09 7.91
N ILE A 980 -10.67 5.41 6.60
CA ILE A 980 -11.92 5.56 5.85
C ILE A 980 -12.18 4.28 5.08
N ASP A 981 -13.30 3.61 5.37
CA ASP A 981 -13.75 2.42 4.63
C ASP A 981 -14.79 2.80 3.58
N ARG A 982 -14.39 2.73 2.32
CA ARG A 982 -15.29 2.94 1.18
C ARG A 982 -15.83 1.64 0.58
N GLY A 983 -15.64 0.50 1.26
CA GLY A 983 -16.17 -0.79 0.84
C GLY A 983 -15.44 -1.41 -0.32
N LEU A 984 -14.10 -1.31 -0.38
CA LEU A 984 -13.27 -2.08 -1.30
C LEU A 984 -13.40 -3.58 -1.00
N LEU A 985 -13.07 -4.41 -1.98
CA LEU A 985 -13.16 -5.87 -1.83
C LEU A 985 -12.42 -6.33 -0.57
N ALA A 986 -13.14 -7.00 0.31
CA ALA A 986 -12.61 -7.52 1.57
C ALA A 986 -11.74 -8.77 1.33
N GLN A 987 -10.77 -9.01 2.21
CA GLN A 987 -9.92 -10.21 2.17
C GLN A 987 -10.73 -11.47 2.49
N GLY A 988 -10.69 -12.46 1.60
CA GLY A 988 -11.28 -13.77 1.82
C GLY A 988 -10.40 -14.69 2.66
N ARG A 989 -10.98 -15.84 3.08
CA ARG A 989 -10.23 -16.95 3.69
C ARG A 989 -9.60 -17.77 2.58
N ASN A 990 -8.29 -17.91 2.62
CA ASN A 990 -7.53 -18.58 1.57
C ASN A 990 -6.92 -19.88 2.09
N PHE A 991 -7.07 -20.97 1.34
CA PHE A 991 -6.47 -22.29 1.63
C PHE A 991 -5.53 -22.65 0.49
N SER A 992 -4.27 -22.86 0.81
CA SER A 992 -3.19 -23.11 -0.14
C SER A 992 -2.57 -24.48 0.05
N LEU A 993 -2.15 -25.11 -1.04
CA LEU A 993 -1.32 -26.31 -1.07
C LEU A 993 -0.17 -26.10 -2.05
N GLY A 994 0.98 -26.64 -1.73
CA GLY A 994 2.11 -26.57 -2.64
C GLY A 994 3.18 -27.63 -2.40
N VAL A 995 4.02 -27.75 -3.43
CA VAL A 995 5.15 -28.68 -3.46
C VAL A 995 6.39 -27.95 -3.96
N LYS A 996 7.49 -28.10 -3.24
CA LYS A 996 8.81 -27.66 -3.67
C LYS A 996 9.72 -28.86 -3.86
N ILE A 997 10.35 -28.95 -5.04
CA ILE A 997 11.27 -30.02 -5.43
C ILE A 997 12.66 -29.43 -5.56
N ASN A 998 13.63 -29.99 -4.85
CA ASN A 998 15.04 -29.60 -4.91
C ASN A 998 15.82 -30.69 -5.66
N LEU A 999 16.36 -30.36 -6.82
CA LEU A 999 17.12 -31.23 -7.73
C LEU A 999 18.62 -30.94 -7.68
#